data_ac0159e3cd09a6c38c1db7101f805e52
#
_entry.id   ac0159e3cd09a6c38c1db7101f805e52
#
_cell.length_a   1.000
_cell.length_b   1.000
_cell.length_c   1.000
_cell.angle_alpha   90.00
_cell.angle_beta   90.00
_cell.angle_gamma   90.00
#
_symmetry.space_group_name_H-M   'P 1'
#
loop_
_entity.id
_entity.type
_entity.pdbx_description
1 polymer ?
#
loop_
_entity_poly.entity_id
_entity_poly.type
_entity_poly.pdbx_seq_one_letter_code
_entity_poly.pdbx_strand_id
1 'polypeptide(L)'
;MRKPKFETPDLTSENIEKIAALFPNCITEMLDEERSTPEKRVYKRAVNFELLKQMLSPDVVDGDEAYEFTWVGKKAAIVEANKPIRKTLRPCMAESKDWDNTENLYIEGDNLEVLKLLQESYLGKVKMIYIDPPYNTGNDFIYADDFRMESEEWKVESGEWSEDGDRLFKNTDTNGRFHSDWCSMIYSRLMLARNLLTDDGVIFISIDDNEQENLKKMCSEVFGEDNFIAQVVWERAFAPINLKKHFSESHDYILCCAKNLNAAVCNGLPRNAEANDRYNNPDNDPRGPWTSGDLSVGPRVESKVYEIISPSGRTILPPSGYCWRLDQKTFEKYKMENRIWFGESGDNVPRIKRFLADVKQGITPMTIWKYSDVGHSQDATKRLKDLFDGKAYFDYPKPVALIMRALLLYSSKDSIILDFFSGSATTAHAVMQVNAEDGGHRKFIMVQLPEPCDEASEAYKAGYKNICEIGKERIRRAGEKILKEQLANNNSTLNSPNSKLDIGFRVLKLDSTNMKDVYYAPCDYDQDFLHQLESNIKDDRTDLDLLFGCLIEWGLPLSLPYKSEQIDGCTVHTYNDGDLIACFDANVPESVVKEIAQRKPLRAVFRDSGFESSPEKINMFEIFKLYMPEDAGDITKRVRVI
;
A
#
# COMPACT_ATOMS: atom_id res chain seq x y z
N MET A 1 -0.71 2.31 -36.55
CA MET A 1 -0.79 1.57 -35.27
C MET A 1 -0.12 2.42 -34.19
N ARG A 2 -0.75 2.65 -33.05
CA ARG A 2 -0.05 3.26 -31.90
C ARG A 2 0.77 2.17 -31.22
N LYS A 3 2.10 2.29 -31.23
CA LYS A 3 2.97 1.41 -30.43
C LYS A 3 2.72 1.71 -28.95
N PRO A 4 2.85 0.71 -28.05
CA PRO A 4 2.83 0.93 -26.61
C PRO A 4 3.89 1.95 -26.21
N LYS A 5 3.54 2.89 -25.33
CA LYS A 5 4.50 3.92 -24.93
C LYS A 5 5.49 3.46 -23.87
N PHE A 6 5.20 2.35 -23.13
CA PHE A 6 5.99 1.87 -21.98
C PHE A 6 6.43 3.02 -21.04
N GLU A 7 5.48 3.87 -20.73
CA GLU A 7 5.61 5.06 -19.92
C GLU A 7 4.43 5.08 -18.94
N THR A 8 4.69 5.42 -17.67
CA THR A 8 3.60 5.53 -16.69
C THR A 8 2.61 6.64 -17.08
N PRO A 9 1.35 6.62 -16.59
CA PRO A 9 0.37 7.62 -16.90
C PRO A 9 0.84 9.04 -16.56
N ASP A 10 0.53 9.99 -17.42
CA ASP A 10 0.62 11.41 -17.10
C ASP A 10 -0.60 11.82 -16.26
N LEU A 11 -0.45 11.76 -14.94
CA LEU A 11 -1.52 12.07 -13.99
C LEU A 11 -2.01 13.53 -14.12
N THR A 12 -1.18 14.45 -14.59
CA THR A 12 -1.59 15.83 -14.86
C THR A 12 -2.60 15.89 -16.01
N SER A 13 -2.29 15.22 -17.11
CA SER A 13 -3.22 15.11 -18.26
C SER A 13 -4.52 14.41 -17.87
N GLU A 14 -4.45 13.33 -17.08
CA GLU A 14 -5.65 12.64 -16.59
C GLU A 14 -6.51 13.54 -15.69
N ASN A 15 -5.92 14.33 -14.81
CA ASN A 15 -6.64 15.26 -13.96
C ASN A 15 -7.33 16.36 -14.79
N ILE A 16 -6.69 16.86 -15.84
CA ILE A 16 -7.31 17.79 -16.78
C ILE A 16 -8.51 17.14 -17.47
N GLU A 17 -8.42 15.88 -17.91
CA GLU A 17 -9.56 15.16 -18.50
C GLU A 17 -10.70 14.93 -17.51
N LYS A 18 -10.42 14.64 -16.23
CA LYS A 18 -11.44 14.54 -15.18
C LYS A 18 -12.17 15.88 -14.96
N ILE A 19 -11.42 16.99 -14.94
CA ILE A 19 -12.01 18.34 -14.86
C ILE A 19 -12.82 18.64 -16.13
N ALA A 20 -12.32 18.26 -17.31
CA ALA A 20 -13.02 18.43 -18.58
C ALA A 20 -14.35 17.67 -18.63
N ALA A 21 -14.41 16.48 -18.02
CA ALA A 21 -15.66 15.70 -17.95
C ALA A 21 -16.71 16.36 -17.05
N LEU A 22 -16.30 17.01 -15.96
CA LEU A 22 -17.19 17.68 -15.01
C LEU A 22 -17.53 19.12 -15.44
N PHE A 23 -16.55 19.85 -15.97
CA PHE A 23 -16.64 21.27 -16.32
C PHE A 23 -16.02 21.54 -17.70
N PRO A 24 -16.63 21.07 -18.80
CA PRO A 24 -16.06 21.18 -20.16
C PRO A 24 -15.79 22.63 -20.60
N ASN A 25 -16.57 23.58 -20.10
CA ASN A 25 -16.42 25.00 -20.42
C ASN A 25 -15.16 25.64 -19.80
N CYS A 26 -14.54 24.98 -18.81
CA CYS A 26 -13.31 25.47 -18.17
C CYS A 26 -12.04 25.01 -18.89
N ILE A 27 -12.16 24.26 -19.97
CA ILE A 27 -11.02 23.80 -20.75
C ILE A 27 -10.64 24.82 -21.81
N THR A 28 -9.37 25.15 -21.84
CA THR A 28 -8.76 26.07 -22.79
C THR A 28 -7.50 25.46 -23.40
N GLU A 29 -6.88 26.18 -24.30
CA GLU A 29 -5.61 25.81 -24.92
C GLU A 29 -4.50 26.72 -24.42
N MET A 30 -3.36 26.13 -24.07
CA MET A 30 -2.14 26.82 -23.66
C MET A 30 -1.00 26.42 -24.57
N LEU A 31 -0.12 27.35 -24.89
CA LEU A 31 1.09 27.06 -25.67
C LEU A 31 1.96 26.06 -24.90
N ASP A 32 2.33 25.00 -25.58
CA ASP A 32 3.30 24.03 -25.07
C ASP A 32 4.71 24.51 -25.45
N GLU A 33 5.39 25.17 -24.52
CA GLU A 33 6.70 25.79 -24.78
C GLU A 33 7.77 24.72 -25.08
N GLU A 34 7.68 23.53 -24.45
CA GLU A 34 8.64 22.43 -24.63
C GLU A 34 8.56 21.78 -26.01
N ARG A 35 7.35 21.75 -26.60
CA ARG A 35 7.10 21.14 -27.93
C ARG A 35 6.97 22.15 -29.04
N SER A 36 7.00 23.44 -28.73
CA SER A 36 6.90 24.52 -29.71
C SER A 36 8.28 24.94 -30.22
N THR A 37 8.34 25.20 -31.51
CA THR A 37 9.51 25.82 -32.15
C THR A 37 9.12 27.17 -32.77
N PRO A 38 10.09 28.06 -33.10
CA PRO A 38 9.78 29.31 -33.78
C PRO A 38 8.94 29.15 -35.04
N GLU A 39 9.05 27.98 -35.69
CA GLU A 39 8.38 27.64 -36.94
C GLU A 39 7.05 26.89 -36.75
N LYS A 40 6.84 26.25 -35.58
CA LYS A 40 5.66 25.44 -35.30
C LYS A 40 5.21 25.58 -33.85
N ARG A 41 4.05 26.25 -33.65
CA ARG A 41 3.41 26.35 -32.34
C ARG A 41 2.59 25.10 -32.05
N VAL A 42 2.80 24.50 -30.88
CA VAL A 42 2.07 23.34 -30.35
C VAL A 42 1.27 23.82 -29.15
N TYR A 43 0.00 23.44 -29.07
CA TYR A 43 -0.88 23.78 -27.97
C TYR A 43 -1.27 22.53 -27.21
N LYS A 44 -1.37 22.65 -25.88
CA LYS A 44 -1.86 21.61 -24.98
C LYS A 44 -3.12 22.08 -24.25
N ARG A 45 -3.95 21.13 -23.83
CA ARG A 45 -5.13 21.43 -23.02
C ARG A 45 -4.71 21.97 -21.65
N ALA A 46 -5.43 22.97 -21.16
CA ALA A 46 -5.24 23.59 -19.87
C ALA A 46 -6.59 23.92 -19.23
N VAL A 47 -6.60 24.14 -17.92
CA VAL A 47 -7.80 24.54 -17.18
C VAL A 47 -7.79 26.06 -17.00
N ASN A 48 -8.89 26.71 -17.34
CA ASN A 48 -9.13 28.10 -16.99
C ASN A 48 -9.71 28.16 -15.57
N PHE A 49 -8.85 28.43 -14.60
CA PHE A 49 -9.23 28.47 -13.19
C PHE A 49 -10.18 29.63 -12.85
N GLU A 50 -10.10 30.77 -13.52
CA GLU A 50 -11.02 31.88 -13.30
C GLU A 50 -12.45 31.52 -13.72
N LEU A 51 -12.60 30.78 -14.81
CA LEU A 51 -13.92 30.32 -15.26
C LEU A 51 -14.43 29.18 -14.36
N LEU A 52 -13.57 28.28 -13.96
CA LEU A 52 -13.91 27.19 -12.99
C LEU A 52 -14.38 27.81 -11.67
N LYS A 53 -13.68 28.82 -11.17
CA LYS A 53 -14.03 29.59 -9.98
C LYS A 53 -15.41 30.25 -10.09
N GLN A 54 -15.71 30.88 -11.22
CA GLN A 54 -17.03 31.48 -11.47
C GLN A 54 -18.16 30.42 -11.45
N MET A 55 -17.89 29.21 -11.95
CA MET A 55 -18.89 28.12 -11.97
C MET A 55 -19.12 27.51 -10.59
N LEU A 56 -18.14 27.60 -9.68
CA LEU A 56 -18.25 27.11 -8.31
C LEU A 56 -18.72 28.20 -7.32
N SER A 57 -18.78 29.46 -7.72
CA SER A 57 -19.26 30.57 -6.89
C SER A 57 -20.74 30.35 -6.46
N PRO A 58 -21.12 30.65 -5.17
CA PRO A 58 -20.40 31.46 -4.18
C PRO A 58 -19.48 30.68 -3.23
N ASP A 59 -19.33 29.38 -3.40
CA ASP A 59 -18.62 28.52 -2.46
C ASP A 59 -17.10 28.49 -2.68
N VAL A 60 -16.56 29.49 -3.37
CA VAL A 60 -15.11 29.63 -3.60
C VAL A 60 -14.50 30.57 -2.58
N VAL A 61 -13.50 30.10 -1.86
CA VAL A 61 -12.68 30.94 -0.98
C VAL A 61 -11.74 31.77 -1.85
N ASP A 62 -11.94 33.08 -1.85
CA ASP A 62 -11.15 34.06 -2.59
C ASP A 62 -10.47 35.00 -1.61
N GLY A 63 -9.15 34.92 -1.49
CA GLY A 63 -8.35 35.79 -0.62
C GLY A 63 -7.07 35.15 -0.11
N ASP A 64 -6.16 36.00 0.37
CA ASP A 64 -4.84 35.62 0.89
C ASP A 64 -4.89 34.99 2.30
N GLU A 65 -6.04 34.93 2.95
CA GLU A 65 -6.23 34.45 4.33
C GLU A 65 -6.86 33.04 4.38
N ALA A 66 -6.36 32.08 3.58
CA ALA A 66 -6.71 30.68 3.70
C ALA A 66 -5.65 29.91 4.49
N TYR A 67 -6.08 28.97 5.35
CA TYR A 67 -5.13 28.06 5.99
C TYR A 67 -4.48 27.18 4.94
N GLU A 68 -3.18 27.32 4.76
CA GLU A 68 -2.39 26.49 3.85
C GLU A 68 -1.13 26.00 4.58
N PHE A 69 -0.89 24.70 4.54
CA PHE A 69 0.37 24.13 4.98
C PHE A 69 1.33 24.12 3.78
N THR A 70 2.39 24.93 3.85
CA THR A 70 3.34 25.11 2.77
C THR A 70 4.79 25.03 3.24
N TRP A 71 5.69 24.62 2.36
CA TRP A 71 7.14 24.58 2.56
C TRP A 71 7.86 24.78 1.23
N VAL A 72 9.17 25.01 1.30
CA VAL A 72 10.02 25.17 0.12
C VAL A 72 10.15 23.84 -0.62
N GLY A 73 9.67 23.77 -1.88
CA GLY A 73 9.69 22.55 -2.69
C GLY A 73 8.35 21.83 -2.82
N LYS A 74 7.29 22.23 -2.11
CA LYS A 74 5.95 21.59 -2.20
C LYS A 74 5.44 21.48 -3.64
N LYS A 75 5.51 22.57 -4.42
CA LYS A 75 5.05 22.56 -5.82
C LYS A 75 5.86 21.60 -6.69
N ALA A 76 7.17 21.57 -6.50
CA ALA A 76 8.06 20.65 -7.20
C ALA A 76 7.74 19.18 -6.85
N ALA A 77 7.47 18.88 -5.57
CA ALA A 77 7.07 17.54 -5.14
C ALA A 77 5.75 17.08 -5.80
N ILE A 78 4.78 17.98 -5.96
CA ILE A 78 3.52 17.69 -6.68
C ILE A 78 3.80 17.38 -8.15
N VAL A 79 4.62 18.20 -8.81
CA VAL A 79 4.98 17.99 -10.22
C VAL A 79 5.71 16.67 -10.39
N GLU A 80 6.69 16.38 -9.55
CA GLU A 80 7.46 15.14 -9.61
C GLU A 80 6.58 13.90 -9.39
N ALA A 81 5.66 13.92 -8.44
CA ALA A 81 4.70 12.82 -8.24
C ALA A 81 3.88 12.51 -9.50
N ASN A 82 3.52 13.54 -10.26
CA ASN A 82 2.68 13.43 -11.46
C ASN A 82 3.48 13.19 -12.76
N LYS A 83 4.80 13.40 -12.74
CA LYS A 83 5.67 13.24 -13.91
C LYS A 83 5.74 11.79 -14.34
N PRO A 84 5.47 11.45 -15.61
CA PRO A 84 5.61 10.09 -16.10
C PRO A 84 7.09 9.68 -16.15
N ILE A 85 7.34 8.38 -15.98
CA ILE A 85 8.68 7.80 -16.06
C ILE A 85 8.74 6.69 -17.10
N ARG A 86 9.95 6.49 -17.66
CA ARG A 86 10.26 5.45 -18.65
C ARG A 86 11.12 4.36 -18.00
N LYS A 87 10.49 3.63 -17.06
CA LYS A 87 11.11 2.53 -16.33
C LYS A 87 10.27 1.28 -16.38
N THR A 88 10.81 0.17 -15.92
CA THR A 88 10.12 -1.12 -15.84
C THR A 88 10.57 -1.88 -14.58
N LEU A 89 9.85 -2.97 -14.26
CA LEU A 89 10.24 -3.90 -13.21
C LEU A 89 10.69 -5.22 -13.84
N ARG A 90 11.95 -5.55 -13.66
CA ARG A 90 12.55 -6.79 -14.20
C ARG A 90 12.43 -7.92 -13.20
N PRO A 91 11.88 -9.07 -13.59
CA PRO A 91 11.79 -10.25 -12.75
C PRO A 91 13.17 -10.86 -12.46
N CYS A 92 13.42 -11.23 -11.19
CA CYS A 92 14.63 -11.87 -10.73
C CYS A 92 14.31 -13.21 -10.06
N MET A 93 14.14 -14.27 -10.88
CA MET A 93 13.77 -15.60 -10.38
C MET A 93 14.81 -16.19 -9.43
N ALA A 94 16.09 -15.92 -9.66
CA ALA A 94 17.19 -16.47 -8.86
C ALA A 94 17.16 -16.02 -7.39
N GLU A 95 16.63 -14.84 -7.11
CA GLU A 95 16.49 -14.30 -5.76
C GLU A 95 15.12 -14.56 -5.14
N SER A 96 14.17 -15.02 -5.94
CA SER A 96 12.79 -15.31 -5.54
C SER A 96 12.67 -16.62 -4.75
N LYS A 97 11.53 -16.80 -4.06
CA LYS A 97 11.18 -18.06 -3.39
C LYS A 97 9.80 -18.49 -3.84
N ASP A 98 9.65 -19.75 -4.27
CA ASP A 98 8.40 -20.33 -4.79
C ASP A 98 7.74 -19.47 -5.89
N TRP A 99 8.55 -19.04 -6.86
CA TRP A 99 8.18 -18.09 -7.91
C TRP A 99 6.85 -18.40 -8.61
N ASP A 100 6.58 -19.68 -8.89
CA ASP A 100 5.43 -20.08 -9.69
C ASP A 100 4.10 -20.03 -8.92
N ASN A 101 4.14 -20.17 -7.58
CA ASN A 101 2.94 -20.34 -6.76
C ASN A 101 2.65 -19.16 -5.83
N THR A 102 3.63 -18.25 -5.65
CA THR A 102 3.46 -17.12 -4.73
C THR A 102 2.76 -15.94 -5.39
N GLU A 103 1.94 -15.24 -4.61
CA GLU A 103 1.35 -13.97 -5.00
C GLU A 103 1.97 -12.76 -4.26
N ASN A 104 3.02 -12.98 -3.47
CA ASN A 104 3.75 -11.92 -2.76
C ASN A 104 4.84 -11.30 -3.64
N LEU A 105 5.08 -10.01 -3.48
CA LEU A 105 6.10 -9.27 -4.23
C LEU A 105 7.13 -8.62 -3.29
N TYR A 106 8.39 -8.65 -3.70
CA TYR A 106 9.48 -7.87 -3.17
C TYR A 106 10.11 -7.07 -4.31
N ILE A 107 10.05 -5.74 -4.25
CA ILE A 107 10.48 -4.85 -5.33
C ILE A 107 11.70 -4.05 -4.86
N GLU A 108 12.81 -4.20 -5.57
CA GLU A 108 14.03 -3.43 -5.32
C GLU A 108 14.06 -2.19 -6.21
N GLY A 109 14.15 -1.02 -5.61
CA GLY A 109 14.25 0.24 -6.33
C GLY A 109 13.76 1.44 -5.53
N ASP A 110 13.91 2.61 -6.11
CA ASP A 110 13.35 3.85 -5.54
C ASP A 110 11.83 3.75 -5.42
N ASN A 111 11.33 4.04 -4.24
CA ASN A 111 9.91 3.83 -3.93
C ASN A 111 8.99 4.83 -4.65
N LEU A 112 9.42 6.05 -4.97
CA LEU A 112 8.62 7.00 -5.75
C LEU A 112 8.39 6.46 -7.16
N GLU A 113 9.46 5.99 -7.81
CA GLU A 113 9.40 5.41 -9.15
C GLU A 113 8.60 4.10 -9.18
N VAL A 114 8.80 3.23 -8.18
CA VAL A 114 8.02 2.00 -8.04
C VAL A 114 6.53 2.31 -7.82
N LEU A 115 6.18 3.28 -6.95
CA LEU A 115 4.81 3.69 -6.74
C LEU A 115 4.14 4.22 -8.03
N LYS A 116 4.90 4.94 -8.89
CA LYS A 116 4.41 5.37 -10.22
C LYS A 116 4.09 4.16 -11.12
N LEU A 117 4.96 3.13 -11.15
CA LEU A 117 4.73 1.91 -11.94
C LEU A 117 3.55 1.08 -11.41
N LEU A 118 3.35 1.06 -10.10
CA LEU A 118 2.24 0.32 -9.49
C LEU A 118 0.86 0.97 -9.71
N GLN A 119 0.80 2.27 -10.12
CA GLN A 119 -0.48 2.96 -10.35
C GLN A 119 -1.38 2.21 -11.34
N GLU A 120 -0.83 1.71 -12.45
CA GLU A 120 -1.63 0.99 -13.46
C GLU A 120 -2.21 -0.32 -12.91
N SER A 121 -1.36 -1.13 -12.29
CA SER A 121 -1.70 -2.50 -11.90
C SER A 121 -2.48 -2.60 -10.57
N TYR A 122 -2.27 -1.66 -9.65
CA TYR A 122 -2.78 -1.72 -8.28
C TYR A 122 -3.62 -0.52 -7.84
N LEU A 123 -4.06 0.32 -8.79
CA LEU A 123 -4.96 1.45 -8.50
C LEU A 123 -6.22 0.96 -7.76
N GLY A 124 -6.45 1.49 -6.55
CA GLY A 124 -7.62 1.13 -5.76
C GLY A 124 -7.69 -0.33 -5.29
N LYS A 125 -6.56 -1.06 -5.21
CA LYS A 125 -6.52 -2.48 -4.83
C LYS A 125 -5.84 -2.77 -3.50
N VAL A 126 -5.05 -1.85 -2.96
CA VAL A 126 -4.32 -2.02 -1.71
C VAL A 126 -5.25 -1.73 -0.52
N LYS A 127 -5.44 -2.71 0.35
CA LYS A 127 -6.31 -2.56 1.53
C LYS A 127 -5.64 -1.83 2.69
N MET A 128 -4.37 -2.08 2.91
CA MET A 128 -3.62 -1.46 3.99
C MET A 128 -2.20 -1.13 3.55
N ILE A 129 -1.75 0.06 3.90
CA ILE A 129 -0.36 0.48 3.78
C ILE A 129 0.20 0.64 5.19
N TYR A 130 1.39 0.08 5.44
CA TYR A 130 2.16 0.36 6.64
C TYR A 130 3.54 0.82 6.21
N ILE A 131 3.99 1.97 6.69
CA ILE A 131 5.32 2.49 6.39
C ILE A 131 6.04 3.00 7.64
N ASP A 132 7.35 2.87 7.60
CA ASP A 132 8.29 3.34 8.60
C ASP A 132 9.36 4.19 7.91
N PRO A 133 9.03 5.45 7.53
CA PRO A 133 9.96 6.32 6.81
C PRO A 133 11.10 6.78 7.72
N PRO A 134 12.19 7.37 7.18
CA PRO A 134 13.20 8.05 7.97
C PRO A 134 12.57 9.12 8.88
N TYR A 135 13.00 9.20 10.13
CA TYR A 135 12.42 10.10 11.14
C TYR A 135 12.99 11.52 11.13
N ASN A 136 13.96 11.77 10.26
CA ASN A 136 14.65 13.06 10.13
C ASN A 136 15.35 13.50 11.42
N THR A 137 16.12 12.60 12.03
CA THR A 137 16.83 12.82 13.29
C THR A 137 18.16 13.55 13.14
N GLY A 138 18.49 14.05 11.93
CA GLY A 138 19.76 14.71 11.61
C GLY A 138 20.88 13.75 11.21
N ASN A 139 20.65 12.44 11.30
CA ASN A 139 21.57 11.41 10.86
C ASN A 139 20.97 10.46 9.82
N ASP A 140 19.70 10.64 9.51
CA ASP A 140 18.98 9.81 8.57
C ASP A 140 19.34 10.17 7.13
N PHE A 141 19.38 9.17 6.28
CA PHE A 141 19.42 9.36 4.84
C PHE A 141 18.00 9.55 4.32
N ILE A 142 17.79 10.59 3.52
CA ILE A 142 16.55 10.82 2.78
C ILE A 142 16.82 10.66 1.29
N TYR A 143 15.78 10.35 0.55
CA TYR A 143 15.88 10.13 -0.90
C TYR A 143 16.09 11.47 -1.61
N ALA A 144 17.06 11.54 -2.51
CA ALA A 144 17.33 12.69 -3.36
C ALA A 144 16.39 12.64 -4.57
N ASP A 145 15.19 13.20 -4.41
CA ASP A 145 14.26 13.34 -5.52
C ASP A 145 14.60 14.58 -6.36
N ASP A 146 14.20 14.60 -7.65
CA ASP A 146 14.54 15.66 -8.62
C ASP A 146 13.92 17.05 -8.34
N PHE A 147 13.35 17.33 -7.17
CA PHE A 147 12.84 18.68 -6.87
C PHE A 147 13.92 19.72 -6.57
N ARG A 148 15.18 19.36 -6.64
CA ARG A 148 16.33 20.26 -6.52
C ARG A 148 16.78 20.77 -7.89
N MET A 149 15.87 21.25 -8.73
CA MET A 149 16.29 21.94 -9.95
C MET A 149 16.89 23.29 -9.57
N GLU A 150 18.23 23.33 -9.55
CA GLU A 150 19.10 24.40 -10.07
C GLU A 150 20.55 24.18 -9.60
N SER A 151 21.44 24.11 -10.58
CA SER A 151 22.90 24.02 -10.56
C SER A 151 23.52 22.65 -10.21
N GLU A 152 23.82 21.89 -11.28
CA GLU A 152 24.70 20.71 -11.21
C GLU A 152 26.08 21.03 -10.64
N GLU A 153 26.58 22.24 -10.85
CA GLU A 153 27.88 22.71 -10.34
C GLU A 153 27.92 22.82 -8.80
N TRP A 154 26.82 23.23 -8.16
CA TRP A 154 26.76 23.36 -6.70
C TRP A 154 26.67 22.00 -6.00
N LYS A 155 26.10 21.01 -6.65
CA LYS A 155 25.91 19.65 -6.10
C LYS A 155 27.22 18.87 -6.00
N VAL A 156 28.15 19.09 -6.91
CA VAL A 156 29.48 18.45 -6.90
C VAL A 156 30.40 19.14 -5.88
N GLU A 157 30.33 20.47 -5.75
CA GLU A 157 31.16 21.23 -4.81
C GLU A 157 30.74 21.04 -3.33
N SER A 158 29.43 20.79 -3.08
CA SER A 158 28.91 20.55 -1.71
C SER A 158 29.09 19.11 -1.22
N GLY A 159 29.52 18.19 -2.08
CA GLY A 159 29.67 16.76 -1.76
C GLY A 159 28.34 16.03 -1.58
N GLU A 160 27.24 16.60 -2.08
CA GLU A 160 25.88 16.03 -1.98
C GLU A 160 25.60 14.91 -2.98
N TRP A 161 26.45 14.77 -4.00
CA TRP A 161 26.39 13.63 -4.93
C TRP A 161 27.71 12.88 -4.90
N SER A 162 27.63 11.55 -4.78
CA SER A 162 28.78 10.73 -5.10
C SER A 162 28.96 10.69 -6.62
N GLU A 163 30.19 10.44 -7.09
CA GLU A 163 30.50 10.25 -8.53
C GLU A 163 29.69 9.08 -9.15
N ASP A 164 29.07 8.22 -8.31
CA ASP A 164 28.28 7.05 -8.69
C ASP A 164 26.75 7.31 -8.76
N GLY A 165 26.28 8.54 -8.52
CA GLY A 165 24.87 8.90 -8.66
C GLY A 165 23.94 8.37 -7.56
N ASP A 166 24.44 8.29 -6.32
CA ASP A 166 23.65 7.83 -5.18
C ASP A 166 22.40 8.69 -4.94
N ARG A 167 21.24 8.04 -4.86
CA ARG A 167 19.92 8.67 -4.62
C ARG A 167 19.62 8.96 -3.16
N LEU A 168 20.58 8.77 -2.28
CA LEU A 168 20.46 9.04 -0.85
C LEU A 168 21.43 10.14 -0.45
N PHE A 169 20.97 11.09 0.33
CA PHE A 169 21.84 12.05 1.00
C PHE A 169 21.50 12.14 2.48
N LYS A 170 22.52 12.42 3.28
CA LYS A 170 22.35 12.62 4.71
C LYS A 170 21.74 13.98 4.98
N ASN A 171 20.51 14.01 5.51
CA ASN A 171 19.85 15.24 5.90
C ASN A 171 20.33 15.66 7.31
N THR A 172 21.21 16.64 7.37
CA THR A 172 21.79 17.09 8.63
C THR A 172 21.13 18.38 9.13
N ASP A 173 21.18 18.64 10.43
CA ASP A 173 20.64 19.85 11.07
C ASP A 173 21.22 21.15 10.49
N THR A 174 22.35 21.07 9.78
CA THR A 174 22.96 22.21 9.08
C THR A 174 22.30 22.52 7.75
N ASN A 175 21.46 21.63 7.23
CA ASN A 175 20.68 21.87 6.01
C ASN A 175 19.61 22.91 6.26
N GLY A 176 19.67 24.05 5.60
CA GLY A 176 18.65 25.10 5.71
C GLY A 176 17.25 24.70 5.22
N ARG A 177 17.12 23.54 4.57
CA ARG A 177 15.86 22.93 4.09
C ARG A 177 15.48 21.66 4.83
N PHE A 178 16.08 21.39 5.97
CA PHE A 178 15.99 20.14 6.73
C PHE A 178 14.59 19.52 6.75
N HIS A 179 13.58 20.25 7.25
CA HIS A 179 12.18 19.79 7.25
C HIS A 179 11.54 19.81 5.86
N SER A 180 11.89 20.78 5.03
CA SER A 180 11.30 20.96 3.70
C SER A 180 11.64 19.82 2.75
N ASP A 181 12.89 19.37 2.75
CA ASP A 181 13.34 18.28 1.90
C ASP A 181 12.68 16.96 2.32
N TRP A 182 12.59 16.72 3.64
CA TRP A 182 11.86 15.58 4.16
C TRP A 182 10.36 15.61 3.81
N CYS A 183 9.72 16.77 3.99
CA CYS A 183 8.31 16.96 3.61
C CYS A 183 8.09 16.69 2.11
N SER A 184 8.97 17.18 1.24
CA SER A 184 8.86 16.98 -0.20
C SER A 184 8.97 15.50 -0.58
N MET A 185 9.92 14.77 0.03
CA MET A 185 10.10 13.33 -0.15
C MET A 185 8.86 12.54 0.27
N ILE A 186 8.30 12.82 1.46
CA ILE A 186 7.14 12.07 1.96
C ILE A 186 5.87 12.43 1.19
N TYR A 187 5.66 13.71 0.92
CA TYR A 187 4.42 14.19 0.30
C TYR A 187 4.16 13.60 -1.08
N SER A 188 5.17 13.55 -1.95
CA SER A 188 5.08 12.94 -3.28
C SER A 188 4.64 11.47 -3.22
N ARG A 189 5.18 10.73 -2.25
CA ARG A 189 4.86 9.31 -2.03
C ARG A 189 3.47 9.10 -1.44
N LEU A 190 3.04 9.95 -0.51
CA LEU A 190 1.69 9.88 0.05
C LEU A 190 0.60 10.13 -0.99
N MET A 191 0.82 11.07 -1.93
CA MET A 191 -0.11 11.32 -3.03
C MET A 191 -0.34 10.06 -3.87
N LEU A 192 0.73 9.37 -4.26
CA LEU A 192 0.65 8.13 -5.03
C LEU A 192 0.06 6.97 -4.21
N ALA A 193 0.47 6.85 -2.94
CA ALA A 193 0.00 5.81 -2.02
C ALA A 193 -1.53 5.88 -1.82
N ARG A 194 -2.08 7.10 -1.70
CA ARG A 194 -3.54 7.29 -1.57
C ARG A 194 -4.30 6.71 -2.76
N ASN A 195 -3.78 6.86 -3.97
CA ASN A 195 -4.44 6.34 -5.18
C ASN A 195 -4.48 4.80 -5.19
N LEU A 196 -3.45 4.15 -4.66
CA LEU A 196 -3.36 2.68 -4.58
C LEU A 196 -4.36 2.08 -3.59
N LEU A 197 -4.76 2.83 -2.54
CA LEU A 197 -5.71 2.34 -1.54
C LEU A 197 -7.09 2.07 -2.12
N THR A 198 -7.73 0.98 -1.65
CA THR A 198 -9.18 0.76 -1.82
C THR A 198 -9.96 1.88 -1.14
N ASP A 199 -11.23 2.08 -1.47
CA ASP A 199 -12.04 3.14 -0.83
C ASP A 199 -12.17 2.94 0.68
N ASP A 200 -12.19 1.70 1.14
CA ASP A 200 -12.16 1.32 2.56
C ASP A 200 -10.74 1.07 3.10
N GLY A 201 -9.72 1.49 2.35
CA GLY A 201 -8.32 1.29 2.66
C GLY A 201 -7.78 2.29 3.68
N VAL A 202 -6.71 1.89 4.38
CA VAL A 202 -6.08 2.69 5.43
C VAL A 202 -4.56 2.68 5.30
N ILE A 203 -3.93 3.74 5.79
CA ILE A 203 -2.48 3.86 5.93
C ILE A 203 -2.09 4.07 7.38
N PHE A 204 -1.04 3.37 7.81
CA PHE A 204 -0.36 3.55 9.10
C PHE A 204 1.06 4.04 8.84
N ILE A 205 1.48 5.09 9.52
CA ILE A 205 2.79 5.70 9.35
C ILE A 205 3.45 5.88 10.70
N SER A 206 4.56 5.19 10.93
CA SER A 206 5.37 5.37 12.14
C SER A 206 6.19 6.64 12.05
N ILE A 207 6.31 7.37 13.15
CA ILE A 207 7.10 8.61 13.26
C ILE A 207 7.39 8.93 14.71
N ASP A 208 8.45 9.71 14.98
CA ASP A 208 8.73 10.27 16.29
C ASP A 208 8.37 11.77 16.38
N ASP A 209 8.80 12.43 17.44
CA ASP A 209 8.52 13.85 17.71
C ASP A 209 9.12 14.81 16.67
N ASN A 210 10.17 14.41 15.91
CA ASN A 210 10.87 15.31 14.98
C ASN A 210 9.96 15.79 13.85
N GLU A 211 9.16 14.91 13.25
CA GLU A 211 8.35 15.23 12.07
C GLU A 211 6.84 14.90 12.22
N GLN A 212 6.42 14.51 13.42
CA GLN A 212 5.01 14.11 13.67
C GLN A 212 4.00 15.19 13.28
N GLU A 213 4.26 16.47 13.61
CA GLU A 213 3.36 17.57 13.29
C GLU A 213 3.28 17.83 11.78
N ASN A 214 4.43 17.84 11.09
CA ASN A 214 4.50 18.03 9.65
C ASN A 214 3.79 16.87 8.92
N LEU A 215 4.06 15.64 9.33
CA LEU A 215 3.42 14.46 8.76
C LEU A 215 1.90 14.49 8.93
N LYS A 216 1.40 14.89 10.10
CA LYS A 216 -0.04 14.99 10.34
C LYS A 216 -0.71 16.00 9.41
N LYS A 217 -0.08 17.17 9.21
CA LYS A 217 -0.57 18.20 8.30
C LYS A 217 -0.59 17.72 6.84
N MET A 218 0.48 17.04 6.41
CA MET A 218 0.54 16.43 5.07
C MET A 218 -0.54 15.36 4.89
N CYS A 219 -0.76 14.51 5.89
CA CYS A 219 -1.82 13.50 5.85
C CYS A 219 -3.21 14.15 5.75
N SER A 220 -3.47 15.22 6.52
CA SER A 220 -4.73 15.95 6.44
C SER A 220 -4.95 16.56 5.06
N GLU A 221 -3.92 17.04 4.41
CA GLU A 221 -4.01 17.59 3.05
C GLU A 221 -4.23 16.50 2.00
N VAL A 222 -3.45 15.41 2.05
CA VAL A 222 -3.49 14.36 1.04
C VAL A 222 -4.75 13.51 1.17
N PHE A 223 -5.12 13.10 2.38
CA PHE A 223 -6.25 12.19 2.62
C PHE A 223 -7.56 12.93 2.90
N GLY A 224 -7.49 14.18 3.34
CA GLY A 224 -8.60 14.97 3.87
C GLY A 224 -8.65 14.92 5.39
N GLU A 225 -8.92 16.05 6.05
CA GLU A 225 -8.96 16.17 7.51
C GLU A 225 -9.99 15.21 8.14
N ASP A 226 -11.16 15.06 7.51
CA ASP A 226 -12.25 14.16 7.95
C ASP A 226 -11.87 12.67 7.87
N ASN A 227 -10.81 12.32 7.17
CA ASN A 227 -10.34 10.95 7.00
C ASN A 227 -9.20 10.57 7.97
N PHE A 228 -8.81 11.48 8.86
CA PHE A 228 -7.87 11.18 9.93
C PHE A 228 -8.54 10.32 11.00
N ILE A 229 -8.02 9.08 11.20
CA ILE A 229 -8.62 8.14 12.15
C ILE A 229 -8.10 8.38 13.56
N ALA A 230 -6.78 8.31 13.74
CA ALA A 230 -6.16 8.43 15.05
C ALA A 230 -4.65 8.68 14.96
N GLN A 231 -4.13 9.28 16.01
CA GLN A 231 -2.72 9.26 16.35
C GLN A 231 -2.55 8.29 17.52
N VAL A 232 -1.88 7.17 17.24
CA VAL A 232 -1.57 6.15 18.24
C VAL A 232 -0.22 6.48 18.87
N VAL A 233 -0.14 6.36 20.19
CA VAL A 233 1.11 6.43 20.95
C VAL A 233 1.59 5.01 21.20
N TRP A 234 2.75 4.65 20.64
CA TRP A 234 3.39 3.37 20.87
C TRP A 234 4.49 3.50 21.93
N GLU A 235 4.33 2.79 23.02
CA GLU A 235 5.34 2.69 24.08
C GLU A 235 6.50 1.80 23.58
N ARG A 236 7.54 2.45 23.00
CA ARG A 236 8.67 1.75 22.36
C ARG A 236 9.78 1.33 23.31
N ALA A 237 9.80 1.88 24.52
CA ALA A 237 10.80 1.61 25.54
C ALA A 237 10.16 1.51 26.92
N PHE A 238 10.59 0.53 27.73
CA PHE A 238 10.06 0.30 29.07
C PHE A 238 10.92 0.91 30.18
N ALA A 239 12.20 1.21 29.89
CA ALA A 239 13.15 1.72 30.88
C ALA A 239 13.62 3.14 30.51
N PRO A 240 13.72 4.06 31.48
CA PRO A 240 14.21 5.39 31.23
C PRO A 240 15.72 5.38 30.92
N ILE A 241 16.13 6.29 30.04
CA ILE A 241 17.54 6.53 29.73
C ILE A 241 18.08 7.57 30.72
N ASN A 242 18.83 7.11 31.72
CA ASN A 242 19.33 7.98 32.81
C ASN A 242 20.33 9.06 32.36
N LEU A 243 20.86 8.98 31.15
CA LEU A 243 21.77 10.00 30.59
C LEU A 243 21.04 11.24 30.06
N LYS A 244 19.72 11.19 29.86
CA LYS A 244 18.92 12.36 29.44
C LYS A 244 18.81 13.36 30.59
N LYS A 245 19.04 14.64 30.29
CA LYS A 245 19.01 15.73 31.31
C LYS A 245 17.58 16.10 31.75
N HIS A 246 16.60 15.90 30.91
CA HIS A 246 15.21 16.29 31.16
C HIS A 246 14.31 15.06 31.13
N PHE A 247 13.65 14.78 30.02
CA PHE A 247 12.76 13.62 29.85
C PHE A 247 13.44 12.53 29.04
N SER A 248 13.15 11.29 29.38
CA SER A 248 13.51 10.13 28.57
C SER A 248 12.33 9.80 27.67
N GLU A 249 12.51 9.98 26.37
CA GLU A 249 11.51 9.65 25.36
C GLU A 249 11.29 8.13 25.34
N SER A 250 10.06 7.72 25.61
CA SER A 250 9.71 6.28 25.71
C SER A 250 8.68 5.84 24.68
N HIS A 251 8.27 6.73 23.77
CA HIS A 251 7.24 6.45 22.79
C HIS A 251 7.59 7.01 21.40
N ASP A 252 6.96 6.43 20.41
CA ASP A 252 6.82 6.99 19.06
C ASP A 252 5.33 7.07 18.73
N TYR A 253 5.01 7.68 17.60
CA TYR A 253 3.64 7.81 17.11
C TYR A 253 3.40 6.89 15.91
N ILE A 254 2.13 6.53 15.72
CA ILE A 254 1.66 5.90 14.50
C ILE A 254 0.43 6.69 14.04
N LEU A 255 0.56 7.41 12.94
CA LEU A 255 -0.57 8.12 12.33
C LEU A 255 -1.39 7.14 11.50
N CYS A 256 -2.71 7.19 11.66
CA CYS A 256 -3.64 6.33 10.94
C CYS A 256 -4.65 7.18 10.17
N CYS A 257 -4.70 7.03 8.85
CA CYS A 257 -5.63 7.73 7.98
C CYS A 257 -6.37 6.73 7.08
N ALA A 258 -7.64 7.01 6.78
CA ALA A 258 -8.41 6.28 5.77
C ALA A 258 -8.36 7.00 4.42
N LYS A 259 -8.57 6.29 3.33
CA LYS A 259 -8.91 6.93 2.05
C LYS A 259 -10.31 7.55 2.10
N ASN A 260 -11.26 6.83 2.71
CA ASN A 260 -12.61 7.32 3.02
C ASN A 260 -13.06 6.71 4.35
N LEU A 261 -13.14 7.55 5.39
CA LEU A 261 -13.48 7.11 6.75
C LEU A 261 -14.86 6.46 6.83
N ASN A 262 -15.82 6.90 6.01
CA ASN A 262 -17.17 6.34 6.00
C ASN A 262 -17.22 4.91 5.45
N ALA A 263 -16.26 4.53 4.62
CA ALA A 263 -16.13 3.18 4.08
C ALA A 263 -15.23 2.29 4.96
N ALA A 264 -14.26 2.88 5.65
CA ALA A 264 -13.30 2.14 6.47
C ALA A 264 -13.97 1.47 7.69
N VAL A 265 -13.72 0.18 7.86
CA VAL A 265 -14.28 -0.60 8.97
C VAL A 265 -13.16 -1.13 9.85
N CYS A 266 -13.21 -0.77 11.14
CA CYS A 266 -12.32 -1.34 12.14
C CYS A 266 -12.89 -2.67 12.66
N ASN A 267 -12.14 -3.76 12.50
CA ASN A 267 -12.57 -5.11 12.92
C ASN A 267 -12.63 -5.26 14.44
N GLY A 268 -11.88 -4.43 15.17
CA GLY A 268 -11.66 -4.59 16.61
C GLY A 268 -10.61 -5.66 16.93
N LEU A 269 -10.09 -5.62 18.15
CA LEU A 269 -9.11 -6.60 18.63
C LEU A 269 -9.82 -7.86 19.13
N PRO A 270 -9.22 -9.05 19.00
CA PRO A 270 -9.73 -10.26 19.61
C PRO A 270 -9.95 -10.08 21.12
N ARG A 271 -11.02 -10.63 21.63
CA ARG A 271 -11.31 -10.59 23.08
C ARG A 271 -10.36 -11.53 23.81
N ASN A 272 -9.64 -11.01 24.78
CA ASN A 272 -8.81 -11.83 25.68
C ASN A 272 -9.65 -12.39 26.86
N ALA A 273 -9.08 -13.33 27.62
CA ALA A 273 -9.71 -13.92 28.78
C ALA A 273 -10.14 -12.86 29.80
N GLU A 274 -9.28 -11.89 30.12
CA GLU A 274 -9.58 -10.79 31.06
C GLU A 274 -10.80 -9.95 30.65
N ALA A 275 -11.02 -9.72 29.36
CA ALA A 275 -12.19 -9.00 28.86
C ALA A 275 -13.48 -9.81 29.05
N ASN A 276 -13.36 -11.15 29.14
CA ASN A 276 -14.49 -12.06 29.35
C ASN A 276 -14.73 -12.37 30.82
N ASP A 277 -13.74 -12.27 31.72
CA ASP A 277 -13.83 -12.58 33.15
C ASP A 277 -14.93 -11.79 33.89
N ARG A 278 -15.26 -10.62 33.40
CA ARG A 278 -16.37 -9.80 33.93
C ARG A 278 -17.78 -10.30 33.55
N TYR A 279 -17.86 -11.30 32.67
CA TYR A 279 -19.12 -11.90 32.25
C TYR A 279 -19.34 -13.21 33.03
N ASN A 280 -20.37 -13.23 33.85
CA ASN A 280 -20.75 -14.37 34.65
C ASN A 280 -22.21 -14.74 34.37
N ASN A 281 -22.66 -15.91 34.78
CA ASN A 281 -24.06 -16.36 34.64
C ASN A 281 -24.62 -16.80 35.98
N PRO A 282 -24.84 -15.87 36.95
CA PRO A 282 -25.25 -16.21 38.30
C PRO A 282 -26.67 -16.74 38.38
N ASP A 283 -27.52 -16.45 37.40
CA ASP A 283 -28.91 -16.87 37.35
C ASP A 283 -29.18 -17.96 36.30
N ASN A 284 -28.14 -18.59 35.75
CA ASN A 284 -28.21 -19.63 34.72
C ASN A 284 -29.10 -19.26 33.53
N ASP A 285 -28.99 -17.99 33.07
CA ASP A 285 -29.72 -17.51 31.89
C ASP A 285 -29.32 -18.32 30.66
N PRO A 286 -30.29 -18.85 29.86
CA PRO A 286 -29.99 -19.71 28.70
C PRO A 286 -29.18 -19.03 27.58
N ARG A 287 -29.14 -17.70 27.57
CA ARG A 287 -28.34 -16.91 26.63
C ARG A 287 -26.86 -16.86 26.99
N GLY A 288 -26.47 -17.42 28.13
CA GLY A 288 -25.11 -17.52 28.57
C GLY A 288 -24.60 -16.38 29.46
N PRO A 289 -23.27 -16.19 29.59
CA PRO A 289 -22.70 -15.19 30.50
C PRO A 289 -23.06 -13.75 30.12
N TRP A 290 -23.26 -12.93 31.14
CA TRP A 290 -23.60 -11.51 31.01
C TRP A 290 -22.90 -10.65 32.06
N THR A 291 -22.82 -9.33 31.79
CA THR A 291 -22.36 -8.33 32.76
C THR A 291 -23.43 -7.33 33.05
N SER A 292 -23.44 -6.77 34.27
CA SER A 292 -24.45 -5.80 34.70
C SER A 292 -24.13 -4.39 34.20
N GLY A 293 -25.08 -3.73 33.57
CA GLY A 293 -25.02 -2.32 33.20
C GLY A 293 -25.95 -1.47 34.06
N ASP A 294 -25.55 -0.23 34.39
CA ASP A 294 -26.39 0.67 35.15
C ASP A 294 -27.65 1.07 34.38
N LEU A 295 -28.81 0.98 35.04
CA LEU A 295 -30.09 1.43 34.49
C LEU A 295 -30.29 2.94 34.67
N SER A 296 -29.66 3.56 35.67
CA SER A 296 -29.74 5.01 35.91
C SER A 296 -28.71 5.77 35.06
N VAL A 297 -29.08 6.95 34.57
CA VAL A 297 -28.24 7.83 33.74
C VAL A 297 -28.59 9.29 34.03
N GLY A 298 -27.58 10.16 34.00
CA GLY A 298 -27.76 11.63 34.03
C GLY A 298 -27.53 12.25 32.64
N PRO A 299 -27.98 13.48 32.39
CA PRO A 299 -28.84 14.32 33.24
C PRO A 299 -30.28 13.82 33.29
N ARG A 300 -31.04 14.29 34.31
CA ARG A 300 -32.44 13.89 34.55
C ARG A 300 -33.36 14.34 33.42
N VAL A 301 -34.18 13.42 32.92
CA VAL A 301 -35.25 13.64 31.95
C VAL A 301 -36.55 13.18 32.58
N GLU A 302 -37.52 14.08 32.81
CA GLU A 302 -38.74 13.80 33.57
C GLU A 302 -39.56 12.64 33.02
N SER A 303 -39.65 12.49 31.68
CA SER A 303 -40.38 11.40 31.04
C SER A 303 -39.79 10.01 31.30
N LYS A 304 -38.57 9.95 31.84
CA LYS A 304 -37.85 8.71 32.19
C LYS A 304 -37.69 8.52 33.70
N VAL A 305 -38.45 9.28 34.50
CA VAL A 305 -38.54 9.12 35.94
C VAL A 305 -39.88 8.46 36.28
N TYR A 306 -39.80 7.18 36.62
CA TYR A 306 -40.99 6.37 37.00
C TYR A 306 -40.57 5.36 38.07
N GLU A 307 -41.56 4.87 38.82
CA GLU A 307 -41.40 3.88 39.87
C GLU A 307 -41.17 2.48 39.25
N ILE A 308 -40.18 1.77 39.76
CA ILE A 308 -39.94 0.37 39.43
C ILE A 308 -40.19 -0.46 40.69
N ILE A 309 -41.05 -1.47 40.56
CA ILE A 309 -41.34 -2.41 41.65
C ILE A 309 -40.40 -3.63 41.46
N SER A 310 -39.55 -3.89 42.43
CA SER A 310 -38.66 -5.06 42.46
C SER A 310 -39.48 -6.36 42.67
N PRO A 311 -38.89 -7.54 42.38
CA PRO A 311 -39.54 -8.83 42.70
C PRO A 311 -39.87 -9.02 44.17
N SER A 312 -39.16 -8.37 45.11
CA SER A 312 -39.44 -8.36 46.54
C SER A 312 -40.59 -7.41 46.94
N GLY A 313 -41.15 -6.60 46.03
CA GLY A 313 -42.21 -5.64 46.29
C GLY A 313 -41.70 -4.24 46.68
N ARG A 314 -40.41 -3.98 46.67
CA ARG A 314 -39.82 -2.66 46.96
C ARG A 314 -40.00 -1.70 45.80
N THR A 315 -40.47 -0.48 46.08
CA THR A 315 -40.51 0.61 45.10
C THR A 315 -39.15 1.31 45.00
N ILE A 316 -38.64 1.43 43.81
CA ILE A 316 -37.33 2.01 43.51
C ILE A 316 -37.50 3.17 42.53
N LEU A 317 -36.97 4.33 42.88
CA LEU A 317 -36.86 5.52 42.03
C LEU A 317 -35.40 5.74 41.60
N PRO A 318 -35.13 6.43 40.48
CA PRO A 318 -33.76 6.78 40.11
C PRO A 318 -33.15 7.73 41.17
N PRO A 319 -31.84 7.73 41.36
CA PRO A 319 -31.17 8.66 42.27
C PRO A 319 -31.44 10.13 41.91
N SER A 320 -31.37 11.02 42.90
CA SER A 320 -31.57 12.46 42.69
C SER A 320 -30.63 12.99 41.58
N GLY A 321 -31.20 13.74 40.65
CA GLY A 321 -30.47 14.26 39.50
C GLY A 321 -30.34 13.26 38.31
N TYR A 322 -30.83 12.03 38.43
CA TYR A 322 -30.79 10.98 37.43
C TYR A 322 -32.20 10.59 36.93
N CYS A 323 -32.24 9.87 35.84
CA CYS A 323 -33.41 9.19 35.30
C CYS A 323 -33.06 7.77 34.89
N TRP A 324 -34.07 6.96 34.54
CA TRP A 324 -33.81 5.64 33.97
C TRP A 324 -33.31 5.77 32.51
N ARG A 325 -32.42 4.92 32.11
CA ARG A 325 -31.89 4.83 30.73
C ARG A 325 -32.96 4.45 29.72
N LEU A 326 -33.88 3.58 30.14
CA LEU A 326 -35.02 3.08 29.35
C LEU A 326 -36.27 3.89 29.67
N ASP A 327 -37.14 4.10 28.69
CA ASP A 327 -38.52 4.49 28.97
C ASP A 327 -39.29 3.30 29.59
N GLN A 328 -40.46 3.59 30.21
CA GLN A 328 -41.22 2.59 30.93
C GLN A 328 -41.65 1.42 30.05
N LYS A 329 -42.05 1.66 28.80
CA LYS A 329 -42.47 0.63 27.85
C LYS A 329 -41.29 -0.31 27.49
N THR A 330 -40.13 0.24 27.23
CA THR A 330 -38.90 -0.53 26.94
C THR A 330 -38.44 -1.28 28.18
N PHE A 331 -38.57 -0.69 29.38
CA PHE A 331 -38.24 -1.38 30.62
C PHE A 331 -39.12 -2.61 30.85
N GLU A 332 -40.44 -2.52 30.68
CA GLU A 332 -41.35 -3.67 30.83
C GLU A 332 -41.04 -4.77 29.80
N LYS A 333 -40.71 -4.40 28.56
CA LYS A 333 -40.23 -5.35 27.56
C LYS A 333 -38.97 -6.07 28.02
N TYR A 334 -37.94 -5.34 28.50
CA TYR A 334 -36.70 -5.92 28.99
C TYR A 334 -36.92 -6.80 30.24
N LYS A 335 -37.89 -6.44 31.09
CA LYS A 335 -38.26 -7.24 32.25
C LYS A 335 -38.89 -8.57 31.81
N MET A 336 -39.83 -8.55 30.86
CA MET A 336 -40.43 -9.76 30.27
C MET A 336 -39.38 -10.67 29.59
N GLU A 337 -38.39 -10.07 28.94
CA GLU A 337 -37.29 -10.78 28.31
C GLU A 337 -36.19 -11.26 29.32
N ASN A 338 -36.40 -11.13 30.62
CA ASN A 338 -35.41 -11.42 31.67
C ASN A 338 -34.07 -10.69 31.46
N ARG A 339 -34.10 -9.45 30.94
CA ARG A 339 -32.93 -8.60 30.73
C ARG A 339 -32.65 -7.62 31.88
N ILE A 340 -33.53 -7.60 32.91
CA ILE A 340 -33.34 -6.77 34.11
C ILE A 340 -32.97 -7.67 35.28
N TRP A 341 -31.91 -7.26 35.99
CA TRP A 341 -31.39 -7.96 37.15
C TRP A 341 -31.55 -7.15 38.43
N PHE A 342 -32.16 -7.73 39.44
CA PHE A 342 -32.40 -7.12 40.74
C PHE A 342 -31.53 -7.70 41.86
N GLY A 343 -30.42 -8.34 41.53
CA GLY A 343 -29.58 -9.09 42.47
C GLY A 343 -30.14 -10.49 42.77
N GLU A 344 -29.36 -11.30 43.44
CA GLU A 344 -29.76 -12.67 43.83
C GLU A 344 -30.99 -12.70 44.73
N SER A 345 -31.10 -11.70 45.63
CA SER A 345 -32.27 -11.53 46.53
C SER A 345 -33.48 -10.92 45.84
N GLY A 346 -33.37 -10.39 44.63
CA GLY A 346 -34.47 -9.70 43.94
C GLY A 346 -34.83 -8.33 44.51
N ASP A 347 -33.97 -7.70 45.34
CA ASP A 347 -34.26 -6.45 46.06
C ASP A 347 -33.31 -5.28 45.72
N ASN A 348 -32.31 -5.54 44.90
CA ASN A 348 -31.33 -4.52 44.53
C ASN A 348 -31.87 -3.53 43.50
N VAL A 349 -31.15 -2.39 43.32
CA VAL A 349 -31.40 -1.44 42.25
C VAL A 349 -31.29 -2.17 40.90
N PRO A 350 -32.29 -2.00 40.00
CA PRO A 350 -32.32 -2.72 38.75
C PRO A 350 -31.13 -2.40 37.87
N ARG A 351 -30.53 -3.43 37.27
CA ARG A 351 -29.44 -3.35 36.34
C ARG A 351 -29.81 -4.08 35.04
N ILE A 352 -29.23 -3.63 33.93
CA ILE A 352 -29.45 -4.27 32.61
C ILE A 352 -28.43 -5.39 32.43
N LYS A 353 -28.90 -6.60 32.09
CA LYS A 353 -28.02 -7.70 31.65
C LYS A 353 -27.55 -7.41 30.25
N ARG A 354 -26.20 -7.38 30.07
CA ARG A 354 -25.55 -7.29 28.78
C ARG A 354 -24.87 -8.63 28.50
N PHE A 355 -25.46 -9.42 27.62
CA PHE A 355 -24.96 -10.75 27.31
C PHE A 355 -23.71 -10.70 26.47
N LEU A 356 -22.78 -11.62 26.75
CA LEU A 356 -21.56 -11.78 25.96
C LEU A 356 -21.88 -12.09 24.48
N ALA A 357 -22.94 -12.85 24.24
CA ALA A 357 -23.42 -13.17 22.90
C ALA A 357 -23.96 -11.94 22.11
N ASP A 358 -24.48 -10.92 22.82
CA ASP A 358 -24.99 -9.68 22.20
C ASP A 358 -23.89 -8.64 21.95
N VAL A 359 -22.67 -8.86 22.45
CA VAL A 359 -21.58 -7.90 22.36
C VAL A 359 -20.92 -8.00 20.97
N LYS A 360 -20.67 -6.84 20.37
CA LYS A 360 -19.91 -6.76 19.12
C LYS A 360 -18.64 -7.62 19.20
N GLN A 361 -18.43 -8.46 18.20
CA GLN A 361 -17.20 -9.23 18.06
C GLN A 361 -16.02 -8.25 17.95
N GLY A 362 -15.05 -8.35 18.87
CA GLY A 362 -13.89 -7.48 18.95
C GLY A 362 -14.00 -6.32 19.94
N ILE A 363 -12.86 -5.93 20.48
CA ILE A 363 -12.70 -4.81 21.40
C ILE A 363 -12.24 -3.59 20.60
N THR A 364 -12.87 -2.44 20.81
CA THR A 364 -12.41 -1.18 20.21
C THR A 364 -10.98 -0.90 20.67
N PRO A 365 -10.03 -0.67 19.77
CA PRO A 365 -8.64 -0.39 20.13
C PRO A 365 -8.52 0.97 20.85
N MET A 366 -7.61 1.02 21.83
CA MET A 366 -7.20 2.28 22.44
C MET A 366 -6.08 2.91 21.61
N THR A 367 -5.89 4.22 21.76
CA THR A 367 -4.82 4.97 21.08
C THR A 367 -3.46 4.88 21.76
N ILE A 368 -3.35 4.23 22.93
CA ILE A 368 -2.09 3.92 23.60
C ILE A 368 -1.82 2.42 23.42
N TRP A 369 -0.77 2.11 22.70
CA TRP A 369 -0.30 0.74 22.47
C TRP A 369 0.91 0.46 23.35
N LYS A 370 0.69 -0.33 24.38
CA LYS A 370 1.72 -0.66 25.36
C LYS A 370 2.71 -1.67 24.80
N TYR A 371 3.97 -1.57 25.24
CA TYR A 371 5.00 -2.56 24.87
C TYR A 371 4.61 -3.98 25.28
N SER A 372 3.87 -4.17 26.38
CA SER A 372 3.37 -5.47 26.80
C SER A 372 2.51 -6.17 25.75
N ASP A 373 1.81 -5.40 24.92
CA ASP A 373 0.85 -5.90 23.95
C ASP A 373 1.45 -6.04 22.54
N VAL A 374 2.32 -5.12 22.17
CA VAL A 374 2.83 -5.00 20.79
C VAL A 374 4.35 -5.11 20.68
N GLY A 375 5.04 -5.33 21.79
CA GLY A 375 6.51 -5.38 21.85
C GLY A 375 7.15 -3.98 21.86
N HIS A 376 8.43 -3.94 22.16
CA HIS A 376 9.27 -2.75 22.18
C HIS A 376 10.50 -2.91 21.26
N SER A 377 11.23 -1.82 21.02
CA SER A 377 12.35 -1.81 20.05
C SER A 377 13.46 -2.82 20.39
N GLN A 378 13.80 -2.99 21.67
CA GLN A 378 14.83 -3.94 22.08
C GLN A 378 14.39 -5.40 21.88
N ASP A 379 13.11 -5.72 22.12
CA ASP A 379 12.56 -7.05 21.86
C ASP A 379 12.58 -7.35 20.36
N ALA A 380 12.20 -6.37 19.53
CA ALA A 380 12.26 -6.51 18.07
C ALA A 380 13.67 -6.82 17.57
N THR A 381 14.68 -6.08 18.06
CA THR A 381 16.09 -6.33 17.74
C THR A 381 16.53 -7.73 18.20
N LYS A 382 16.15 -8.14 19.40
CA LYS A 382 16.47 -9.48 19.92
C LYS A 382 15.85 -10.59 19.07
N ARG A 383 14.56 -10.48 18.76
CA ARG A 383 13.85 -11.47 17.91
C ARG A 383 14.42 -11.54 16.50
N LEU A 384 14.85 -10.39 15.94
CA LEU A 384 15.54 -10.39 14.65
C LEU A 384 16.90 -11.11 14.73
N LYS A 385 17.70 -10.84 15.78
CA LYS A 385 18.95 -11.57 16.04
C LYS A 385 18.72 -13.07 16.16
N ASP A 386 17.70 -13.47 16.91
CA ASP A 386 17.36 -14.90 17.07
C ASP A 386 17.00 -15.55 15.73
N LEU A 387 16.36 -14.80 14.82
CA LEU A 387 16.04 -15.25 13.47
C LEU A 387 17.30 -15.41 12.59
N PHE A 388 18.34 -14.62 12.85
CA PHE A 388 19.63 -14.62 12.17
C PHE A 388 20.74 -15.28 13.00
N ASP A 389 20.43 -16.34 13.73
CA ASP A 389 21.39 -17.16 14.49
C ASP A 389 22.22 -16.33 15.50
N GLY A 390 21.61 -15.32 16.13
CA GLY A 390 22.23 -14.43 17.11
C GLY A 390 22.97 -13.24 16.53
N LYS A 391 22.92 -13.00 15.20
CA LYS A 391 23.61 -11.91 14.52
C LYS A 391 22.73 -10.68 14.32
N ALA A 392 23.34 -9.48 14.42
CA ALA A 392 22.68 -8.21 14.18
C ALA A 392 23.02 -7.69 12.78
N TYR A 393 22.10 -7.82 11.85
CA TYR A 393 22.29 -7.37 10.47
C TYR A 393 21.48 -6.13 10.12
N PHE A 394 20.57 -5.72 10.98
CA PHE A 394 19.74 -4.53 10.78
C PHE A 394 19.46 -3.83 12.11
N ASP A 395 19.54 -2.51 12.10
CA ASP A 395 19.30 -1.67 13.27
C ASP A 395 17.82 -1.25 13.35
N TYR A 396 17.32 -1.15 14.56
CA TYR A 396 15.98 -0.62 14.89
C TYR A 396 14.78 -1.23 14.12
N PRO A 397 14.67 -2.58 13.99
CA PRO A 397 13.50 -3.18 13.36
C PRO A 397 12.25 -2.89 14.20
N LYS A 398 11.09 -2.74 13.54
CA LYS A 398 9.80 -2.68 14.25
C LYS A 398 9.39 -4.05 14.79
N PRO A 399 8.67 -4.11 15.91
CA PRO A 399 8.11 -5.37 16.42
C PRO A 399 7.07 -5.96 15.45
N VAL A 400 7.14 -7.26 15.21
CA VAL A 400 6.14 -7.97 14.38
C VAL A 400 4.73 -7.81 14.95
N ALA A 401 4.57 -7.92 16.28
CA ALA A 401 3.28 -7.78 16.96
C ALA A 401 2.64 -6.39 16.78
N LEU A 402 3.45 -5.33 16.60
CA LEU A 402 2.95 -3.98 16.31
C LEU A 402 2.22 -3.94 14.98
N ILE A 403 2.83 -4.50 13.94
CA ILE A 403 2.25 -4.53 12.59
C ILE A 403 1.09 -5.53 12.54
N MET A 404 1.20 -6.68 13.22
CA MET A 404 0.09 -7.64 13.35
C MET A 404 -1.16 -6.98 13.93
N ARG A 405 -1.02 -6.10 14.94
CA ARG A 405 -2.15 -5.35 15.50
C ARG A 405 -2.81 -4.46 14.44
N ALA A 406 -2.05 -3.74 13.63
CA ALA A 406 -2.60 -2.93 12.54
C ALA A 406 -3.33 -3.80 11.49
N LEU A 407 -2.74 -4.94 11.11
CA LEU A 407 -3.34 -5.92 10.20
C LEU A 407 -4.69 -6.45 10.72
N LEU A 408 -4.74 -6.86 11.99
CA LEU A 408 -5.97 -7.37 12.61
C LEU A 408 -7.08 -6.32 12.62
N LEU A 409 -6.74 -5.03 12.80
CA LEU A 409 -7.72 -3.95 12.87
C LEU A 409 -8.33 -3.60 11.50
N TYR A 410 -7.54 -3.62 10.42
CA TYR A 410 -7.99 -3.03 9.16
C TYR A 410 -7.77 -3.89 7.91
N SER A 411 -7.34 -5.15 8.05
CA SER A 411 -7.27 -6.06 6.91
C SER A 411 -8.33 -7.16 6.97
N SER A 412 -8.75 -7.65 5.82
CA SER A 412 -9.48 -8.90 5.64
C SER A 412 -8.52 -10.03 5.26
N LYS A 413 -9.03 -11.26 5.16
CA LYS A 413 -8.20 -12.45 4.89
C LYS A 413 -7.50 -12.46 3.54
N ASP A 414 -8.02 -11.73 2.55
CA ASP A 414 -7.51 -11.72 1.17
C ASP A 414 -6.92 -10.35 0.78
N SER A 415 -6.62 -9.50 1.74
CA SER A 415 -6.14 -8.13 1.54
C SER A 415 -4.73 -8.08 0.94
N ILE A 416 -4.49 -7.08 0.08
CA ILE A 416 -3.15 -6.70 -0.34
C ILE A 416 -2.61 -5.65 0.65
N ILE A 417 -1.41 -5.91 1.17
CA ILE A 417 -0.70 -5.07 2.12
C ILE A 417 0.54 -4.51 1.44
N LEU A 418 0.72 -3.20 1.44
CA LEU A 418 1.87 -2.52 0.83
C LEU A 418 2.74 -1.88 1.92
N ASP A 419 4.05 -2.04 1.79
CA ASP A 419 5.06 -1.33 2.57
C ASP A 419 6.16 -0.85 1.63
N PHE A 420 6.25 0.47 1.41
CA PHE A 420 7.21 1.06 0.48
C PHE A 420 8.40 1.74 1.19
N PHE A 421 8.56 1.48 2.48
CA PHE A 421 9.76 1.69 3.28
C PHE A 421 10.05 0.42 4.07
N SER A 422 10.19 -0.72 3.36
CA SER A 422 10.09 -2.03 4.00
C SER A 422 11.26 -2.39 4.91
N GLY A 423 12.40 -1.71 4.79
CA GLY A 423 13.58 -1.93 5.61
C GLY A 423 13.96 -3.40 5.66
N SER A 424 13.94 -3.97 6.86
CA SER A 424 14.18 -5.40 7.07
C SER A 424 12.97 -6.30 6.80
N ALA A 425 11.91 -5.83 6.15
CA ALA A 425 10.68 -6.57 5.79
C ALA A 425 9.89 -7.11 7.00
N THR A 426 9.72 -6.30 8.04
CA THR A 426 8.90 -6.68 9.20
C THR A 426 7.44 -6.89 8.83
N THR A 427 6.91 -6.08 7.91
CA THR A 427 5.53 -6.18 7.44
C THR A 427 5.25 -7.51 6.75
N ALA A 428 6.15 -8.00 5.90
CA ALA A 428 6.01 -9.32 5.29
C ALA A 428 5.97 -10.45 6.33
N HIS A 429 6.86 -10.40 7.34
CA HIS A 429 6.86 -11.34 8.45
C HIS A 429 5.51 -11.31 9.20
N ALA A 430 4.98 -10.12 9.50
CA ALA A 430 3.70 -9.96 10.19
C ALA A 430 2.52 -10.51 9.36
N VAL A 431 2.51 -10.30 8.04
CA VAL A 431 1.47 -10.83 7.14
C VAL A 431 1.48 -12.35 7.14
N MET A 432 2.65 -13.00 6.99
CA MET A 432 2.77 -14.45 7.05
C MET A 432 2.32 -15.01 8.41
N GLN A 433 2.67 -14.33 9.51
CA GLN A 433 2.28 -14.74 10.86
C GLN A 433 0.76 -14.68 11.05
N VAL A 434 0.11 -13.57 10.66
CA VAL A 434 -1.36 -13.43 10.76
C VAL A 434 -2.08 -14.47 9.89
N ASN A 435 -1.60 -14.71 8.66
CA ASN A 435 -2.15 -15.74 7.79
C ASN A 435 -2.04 -17.13 8.40
N ALA A 436 -0.92 -17.41 9.10
CA ALA A 436 -0.73 -18.67 9.82
C ALA A 436 -1.69 -18.84 11.00
N GLU A 437 -2.04 -17.75 11.70
CA GLU A 437 -2.90 -17.76 12.88
C GLU A 437 -4.39 -17.84 12.53
N ASP A 438 -4.84 -17.12 11.47
CA ASP A 438 -6.26 -17.02 11.14
C ASP A 438 -6.68 -17.75 9.86
N GLY A 439 -5.74 -18.42 9.18
CA GLY A 439 -5.97 -19.09 7.90
C GLY A 439 -6.30 -18.13 6.77
N GLY A 440 -5.75 -16.92 6.81
CA GLY A 440 -5.91 -15.91 5.76
C GLY A 440 -4.93 -16.14 4.59
N HIS A 441 -5.21 -15.42 3.51
CA HIS A 441 -4.42 -15.39 2.26
C HIS A 441 -4.03 -13.96 1.89
N ARG A 442 -3.70 -13.13 2.92
CA ARG A 442 -3.20 -11.78 2.70
C ARG A 442 -1.91 -11.83 1.91
N LYS A 443 -1.74 -10.90 0.99
CA LYS A 443 -0.58 -10.77 0.12
C LYS A 443 0.19 -9.52 0.51
N PHE A 444 1.50 -9.56 0.38
CA PHE A 444 2.33 -8.39 0.63
C PHE A 444 3.05 -7.90 -0.63
N ILE A 445 3.23 -6.59 -0.72
CA ILE A 445 4.09 -5.91 -1.67
C ILE A 445 5.09 -5.10 -0.86
N MET A 446 6.35 -5.54 -0.85
CA MET A 446 7.45 -4.84 -0.17
C MET A 446 8.25 -4.07 -1.19
N VAL A 447 8.53 -2.79 -0.92
CA VAL A 447 9.40 -1.97 -1.76
C VAL A 447 10.55 -1.45 -0.91
N GLN A 448 11.78 -1.61 -1.39
CA GLN A 448 12.98 -1.13 -0.71
C GLN A 448 14.02 -0.66 -1.72
N LEU A 449 14.61 0.50 -1.44
CA LEU A 449 15.80 0.95 -2.14
C LEU A 449 16.98 0.03 -1.76
N PRO A 450 17.80 -0.44 -2.71
CA PRO A 450 18.97 -1.27 -2.43
C PRO A 450 20.13 -0.45 -1.82
N GLU A 451 19.89 0.14 -0.64
CA GLU A 451 20.91 0.88 0.11
C GLU A 451 22.09 -0.02 0.46
N PRO A 452 23.33 0.36 0.11
CA PRO A 452 24.51 -0.44 0.40
C PRO A 452 24.72 -0.56 1.91
N CYS A 453 25.09 -1.77 2.36
CA CYS A 453 25.54 -1.98 3.72
C CYS A 453 26.96 -1.44 3.90
N ASP A 454 27.23 -0.83 5.07
CA ASP A 454 28.58 -0.41 5.43
C ASP A 454 29.53 -1.62 5.37
N GLU A 455 30.66 -1.49 4.67
CA GLU A 455 31.66 -2.57 4.51
C GLU A 455 32.24 -3.06 5.83
N ALA A 456 32.27 -2.20 6.86
CA ALA A 456 32.68 -2.57 8.21
C ALA A 456 31.61 -3.33 8.99
N SER A 457 30.35 -3.32 8.55
CA SER A 457 29.19 -3.93 9.23
C SER A 457 29.29 -5.46 9.27
N GLU A 458 28.61 -6.05 10.26
CA GLU A 458 28.44 -7.51 10.36
C GLU A 458 27.62 -8.06 9.19
N ALA A 459 26.67 -7.28 8.66
CA ALA A 459 25.84 -7.65 7.53
C ALA A 459 26.68 -7.82 6.26
N TYR A 460 27.52 -6.82 5.93
CA TYR A 460 28.39 -6.87 4.75
C TYR A 460 29.38 -8.04 4.82
N LYS A 461 30.01 -8.26 5.99
CA LYS A 461 30.93 -9.40 6.23
C LYS A 461 30.24 -10.77 6.10
N ALA A 462 28.93 -10.84 6.37
CA ALA A 462 28.12 -12.04 6.19
C ALA A 462 27.67 -12.26 4.74
N GLY A 463 27.96 -11.32 3.82
CA GLY A 463 27.65 -11.41 2.40
C GLY A 463 26.47 -10.58 1.94
N TYR A 464 25.76 -9.89 2.86
CA TYR A 464 24.64 -8.98 2.51
C TYR A 464 25.21 -7.63 2.03
N LYS A 465 25.08 -7.37 0.72
CA LYS A 465 25.64 -6.15 0.11
C LYS A 465 24.76 -4.93 0.33
N ASN A 466 23.46 -5.12 0.46
CA ASN A 466 22.49 -4.06 0.66
C ASN A 466 21.35 -4.50 1.58
N ILE A 467 20.51 -3.56 1.98
CA ILE A 467 19.38 -3.80 2.90
C ILE A 467 18.34 -4.75 2.30
N CYS A 468 18.12 -4.74 0.98
CA CYS A 468 17.17 -5.64 0.32
C CYS A 468 17.51 -7.11 0.53
N GLU A 469 18.82 -7.47 0.52
CA GLU A 469 19.26 -8.85 0.74
C GLU A 469 18.92 -9.32 2.17
N ILE A 470 19.05 -8.43 3.15
CA ILE A 470 18.64 -8.71 4.55
C ILE A 470 17.12 -8.91 4.64
N GLY A 471 16.36 -8.04 3.99
CA GLY A 471 14.88 -8.12 3.96
C GLY A 471 14.39 -9.43 3.33
N LYS A 472 14.92 -9.80 2.18
CA LYS A 472 14.59 -11.07 1.49
C LYS A 472 14.95 -12.29 2.35
N GLU A 473 16.12 -12.27 2.98
CA GLU A 473 16.54 -13.36 3.85
C GLU A 473 15.68 -13.46 5.12
N ARG A 474 15.26 -12.32 5.68
CA ARG A 474 14.28 -12.32 6.78
C ARG A 474 12.97 -12.98 6.39
N ILE A 475 12.43 -12.67 5.20
CA ILE A 475 11.18 -13.29 4.73
C ILE A 475 11.36 -14.82 4.61
N ARG A 476 12.48 -15.30 4.04
CA ARG A 476 12.77 -16.73 3.90
C ARG A 476 12.80 -17.42 5.26
N ARG A 477 13.58 -16.90 6.21
CA ARG A 477 13.75 -17.49 7.55
C ARG A 477 12.47 -17.42 8.38
N ALA A 478 11.75 -16.30 8.33
CA ALA A 478 10.49 -16.13 9.03
C ALA A 478 9.44 -17.13 8.52
N GLY A 479 9.28 -17.26 7.20
CA GLY A 479 8.34 -18.21 6.61
C GLY A 479 8.64 -19.66 7.01
N GLU A 480 9.91 -20.08 6.98
CA GLU A 480 10.31 -21.43 7.39
C GLU A 480 10.09 -21.68 8.89
N LYS A 481 10.34 -20.67 9.72
CA LYS A 481 10.09 -20.77 11.17
C LYS A 481 8.61 -20.94 11.45
N ILE A 482 7.75 -20.11 10.83
CA ILE A 482 6.29 -20.17 10.98
C ILE A 482 5.76 -21.55 10.55
N LEU A 483 6.21 -22.09 9.42
CA LEU A 483 5.81 -23.44 8.98
C LEU A 483 6.22 -24.53 9.98
N LYS A 484 7.45 -24.46 10.52
CA LYS A 484 7.91 -25.42 11.53
C LYS A 484 7.07 -25.37 12.81
N GLU A 485 6.71 -24.16 13.26
CA GLU A 485 5.86 -23.95 14.44
C GLU A 485 4.43 -24.47 14.20
N GLN A 486 3.86 -24.27 13.02
CA GLN A 486 2.54 -24.83 12.66
C GLN A 486 2.54 -26.37 12.66
N LEU A 487 3.57 -26.98 12.08
CA LEU A 487 3.72 -28.44 12.06
C LEU A 487 3.88 -29.03 13.47
N ALA A 488 4.63 -28.35 14.35
CA ALA A 488 4.86 -28.79 15.73
C ALA A 488 3.59 -28.70 16.59
N ASN A 489 2.72 -27.73 16.35
CA ASN A 489 1.50 -27.51 17.13
C ASN A 489 0.32 -28.40 16.73
N ASN A 490 0.47 -29.32 15.77
CA ASN A 490 -0.56 -30.25 15.28
C ASN A 490 -1.92 -29.59 15.01
N ASN A 491 -1.94 -28.33 14.64
CA ASN A 491 -3.18 -27.60 14.33
C ASN A 491 -3.77 -28.12 13.01
N SER A 492 -4.62 -29.14 13.16
CA SER A 492 -5.32 -29.89 12.09
C SER A 492 -6.34 -29.08 11.28
N THR A 493 -6.43 -27.78 11.45
CA THR A 493 -7.32 -26.91 10.66
C THR A 493 -6.83 -26.67 9.22
N LEU A 494 -5.60 -27.07 8.89
CA LEU A 494 -4.97 -26.89 7.57
C LEU A 494 -4.88 -28.19 6.73
N ASN A 495 -5.60 -29.25 7.11
CA ASN A 495 -5.65 -30.51 6.34
C ASN A 495 -6.52 -30.45 5.06
N SER A 496 -6.90 -29.26 4.61
CA SER A 496 -7.47 -29.07 3.28
C SER A 496 -6.35 -28.83 2.26
N PRO A 497 -6.34 -29.51 1.10
CA PRO A 497 -5.31 -29.33 0.06
C PRO A 497 -5.18 -27.88 -0.46
N ASN A 498 -6.14 -27.01 -0.17
CA ASN A 498 -6.18 -25.61 -0.59
C ASN A 498 -5.69 -24.60 0.47
N SER A 499 -5.10 -25.02 1.59
CA SER A 499 -4.73 -24.14 2.71
C SER A 499 -3.21 -24.11 2.98
N LYS A 500 -2.37 -24.25 1.96
CA LYS A 500 -0.92 -24.10 2.13
C LYS A 500 -0.58 -22.62 2.33
N LEU A 501 0.03 -22.29 3.48
CA LEU A 501 0.53 -20.95 3.75
C LEU A 501 1.52 -20.51 2.67
N ASP A 502 1.28 -19.38 2.00
CA ASP A 502 2.24 -18.79 1.07
C ASP A 502 3.36 -18.10 1.85
N ILE A 503 4.57 -18.65 1.77
CA ILE A 503 5.82 -18.11 2.32
C ILE A 503 6.81 -17.73 1.21
N GLY A 504 6.35 -17.76 -0.05
CA GLY A 504 7.11 -17.34 -1.22
C GLY A 504 7.05 -15.84 -1.44
N PHE A 505 7.84 -15.36 -2.39
CA PHE A 505 7.78 -14.00 -2.93
C PHE A 505 8.52 -13.93 -4.26
N ARG A 506 8.02 -13.11 -5.19
CA ARG A 506 8.70 -12.76 -6.43
C ARG A 506 9.54 -11.52 -6.23
N VAL A 507 10.79 -11.57 -6.65
CA VAL A 507 11.69 -10.41 -6.67
C VAL A 507 11.59 -9.73 -8.02
N LEU A 508 11.30 -8.43 -8.01
CA LEU A 508 11.33 -7.55 -9.17
C LEU A 508 12.34 -6.43 -8.91
N LYS A 509 13.09 -6.03 -9.92
CA LYS A 509 14.08 -4.95 -9.83
C LYS A 509 13.71 -3.80 -10.76
N LEU A 510 13.70 -2.60 -10.21
CA LEU A 510 13.49 -1.39 -10.99
C LEU A 510 14.66 -1.17 -11.96
N ASP A 511 14.35 -0.98 -13.22
CA ASP A 511 15.34 -0.74 -14.28
C ASP A 511 14.78 0.23 -15.33
N SER A 512 15.63 0.70 -16.22
CA SER A 512 15.25 1.45 -17.40
C SER A 512 14.29 0.65 -18.29
N THR A 513 13.48 1.33 -19.09
CA THR A 513 12.54 0.69 -20.03
C THR A 513 13.18 -0.43 -20.85
N ASN A 514 12.40 -1.44 -21.22
CA ASN A 514 12.85 -2.53 -22.10
C ASN A 514 13.17 -2.07 -23.54
N MET A 515 12.72 -0.85 -23.91
CA MET A 515 12.88 -0.31 -25.24
C MET A 515 14.14 0.52 -25.37
N LYS A 516 14.77 0.49 -26.55
CA LYS A 516 15.85 1.43 -26.91
C LYS A 516 15.27 2.85 -27.02
N ASP A 517 16.00 3.84 -26.57
CA ASP A 517 15.64 5.25 -26.76
C ASP A 517 15.80 5.62 -28.23
N VAL A 518 14.69 5.98 -28.89
CA VAL A 518 14.67 6.38 -30.28
C VAL A 518 14.48 7.89 -30.36
N TYR A 519 15.50 8.65 -29.98
CA TYR A 519 15.55 10.11 -30.17
C TYR A 519 16.70 10.46 -31.10
N TYR A 520 16.45 10.29 -32.41
CA TYR A 520 17.42 10.71 -33.42
C TYR A 520 16.82 11.84 -34.24
N ALA A 521 17.61 12.89 -34.46
CA ALA A 521 17.24 13.90 -35.41
C ALA A 521 17.21 13.29 -36.83
N PRO A 522 16.39 13.80 -37.77
CA PRO A 522 16.32 13.28 -39.14
C PRO A 522 17.67 13.22 -39.88
N CYS A 523 18.68 13.98 -39.43
CA CYS A 523 20.03 13.99 -39.97
C CYS A 523 20.90 12.82 -39.48
N ASP A 524 20.46 12.07 -38.46
CA ASP A 524 21.26 10.98 -37.87
C ASP A 524 20.94 9.62 -38.51
N TYR A 525 20.06 9.58 -39.53
CA TYR A 525 19.68 8.36 -40.21
C TYR A 525 20.61 8.06 -41.38
N ASP A 526 21.46 7.02 -41.23
CA ASP A 526 22.16 6.36 -42.35
C ASP A 526 21.65 4.91 -42.53
N GLN A 527 22.08 4.24 -43.61
CA GLN A 527 21.62 2.87 -43.92
C GLN A 527 22.05 1.83 -42.89
N ASP A 528 23.25 1.99 -42.32
CA ASP A 528 23.76 1.06 -41.30
C ASP A 528 23.00 1.27 -39.97
N PHE A 529 22.61 2.49 -39.70
CA PHE A 529 21.81 2.84 -38.54
C PHE A 529 20.36 2.32 -38.64
N LEU A 530 19.74 2.33 -39.85
CA LEU A 530 18.42 1.72 -40.08
C LEU A 530 18.44 0.22 -39.81
N HIS A 531 19.55 -0.51 -40.10
CA HIS A 531 19.69 -1.92 -39.74
C HIS A 531 19.80 -2.15 -38.21
N GLN A 532 20.39 -1.22 -37.48
CA GLN A 532 20.40 -1.27 -35.99
C GLN A 532 19.05 -0.98 -35.37
N LEU A 533 18.13 -0.33 -36.07
CA LEU A 533 16.73 -0.08 -35.65
C LEU A 533 15.79 -1.27 -35.90
N GLU A 534 16.27 -2.37 -36.49
CA GLU A 534 15.46 -3.59 -36.69
C GLU A 534 14.89 -4.17 -35.38
N SER A 535 15.52 -3.89 -34.25
CA SER A 535 15.02 -4.22 -32.93
C SER A 535 14.97 -2.99 -32.03
N ASN A 536 13.76 -2.59 -31.65
CA ASN A 536 13.50 -1.53 -30.68
C ASN A 536 13.66 -1.99 -29.22
N ILE A 537 13.99 -3.27 -29.00
CA ILE A 537 14.18 -3.88 -27.68
C ILE A 537 15.68 -3.86 -27.35
N LYS A 538 16.02 -3.58 -26.10
CA LYS A 538 17.39 -3.66 -25.59
C LYS A 538 17.92 -5.10 -25.64
N ASP A 539 19.19 -5.28 -25.94
CA ASP A 539 19.78 -6.58 -26.23
C ASP A 539 19.92 -7.48 -24.98
N ASP A 540 19.90 -6.90 -23.78
CA ASP A 540 19.98 -7.58 -22.49
C ASP A 540 18.61 -7.97 -21.90
N ARG A 541 17.53 -7.81 -22.65
CA ARG A 541 16.16 -8.11 -22.20
C ARG A 541 15.75 -9.52 -22.60
N THR A 542 15.18 -10.23 -21.63
CA THR A 542 14.61 -11.56 -21.81
C THR A 542 13.10 -11.48 -22.12
N ASP A 543 12.50 -12.57 -22.60
CA ASP A 543 11.06 -12.68 -22.83
C ASP A 543 10.26 -12.39 -21.55
N LEU A 544 10.79 -12.77 -20.40
CA LEU A 544 10.17 -12.51 -19.10
C LEU A 544 10.19 -11.01 -18.76
N ASP A 545 11.28 -10.29 -19.09
CA ASP A 545 11.33 -8.83 -18.95
C ASP A 545 10.27 -8.15 -19.82
N LEU A 546 10.07 -8.64 -21.04
CA LEU A 546 9.06 -8.13 -21.97
C LEU A 546 7.63 -8.43 -21.47
N LEU A 547 7.40 -9.65 -20.98
CA LEU A 547 6.13 -10.05 -20.41
C LEU A 547 5.74 -9.12 -19.25
N PHE A 548 6.64 -8.94 -18.28
CA PHE A 548 6.37 -8.07 -17.12
C PHE A 548 6.22 -6.60 -17.52
N GLY A 549 6.99 -6.12 -18.50
CA GLY A 549 6.76 -4.80 -19.09
C GLY A 549 5.37 -4.62 -19.68
N CYS A 550 4.85 -5.65 -20.36
CA CYS A 550 3.48 -5.65 -20.89
C CYS A 550 2.42 -5.72 -19.78
N LEU A 551 2.68 -6.45 -18.68
CA LEU A 551 1.76 -6.50 -17.54
C LEU A 551 1.57 -5.11 -16.92
N ILE A 552 2.67 -4.36 -16.72
CA ILE A 552 2.64 -3.00 -16.21
C ILE A 552 1.87 -2.08 -17.18
N GLU A 553 2.22 -2.07 -18.47
CA GLU A 553 1.59 -1.22 -19.48
C GLU A 553 0.07 -1.46 -19.60
N TRP A 554 -0.40 -2.66 -19.30
CA TRP A 554 -1.82 -3.03 -19.36
C TRP A 554 -2.53 -3.06 -18.02
N GLY A 555 -1.86 -2.67 -16.95
CA GLY A 555 -2.45 -2.61 -15.63
C GLY A 555 -2.86 -3.98 -15.07
N LEU A 556 -2.13 -5.03 -15.44
CA LEU A 556 -2.36 -6.37 -14.90
C LEU A 556 -1.55 -6.56 -13.61
N PRO A 557 -2.11 -7.24 -12.58
CA PRO A 557 -1.35 -7.57 -11.37
C PRO A 557 -0.07 -8.34 -11.70
N LEU A 558 1.03 -8.10 -10.98
CA LEU A 558 2.33 -8.70 -11.27
C LEU A 558 2.57 -10.05 -10.59
N SER A 559 1.62 -10.49 -9.79
CA SER A 559 1.75 -11.66 -8.91
C SER A 559 0.93 -12.87 -9.36
N LEU A 560 0.10 -12.76 -10.39
CA LEU A 560 -0.74 -13.85 -10.84
C LEU A 560 0.07 -14.96 -11.54
N PRO A 561 -0.43 -16.20 -11.58
CA PRO A 561 0.29 -17.33 -12.17
C PRO A 561 0.45 -17.17 -13.69
N TYR A 562 1.54 -17.68 -14.24
CA TYR A 562 1.74 -17.79 -15.67
C TYR A 562 2.39 -19.11 -16.03
N LYS A 563 2.25 -19.51 -17.28
CA LYS A 563 2.86 -20.72 -17.86
C LYS A 563 3.56 -20.38 -19.15
N SER A 564 4.66 -21.05 -19.40
CA SER A 564 5.38 -20.99 -20.66
C SER A 564 5.37 -22.37 -21.31
N GLU A 565 5.00 -22.45 -22.56
CA GLU A 565 4.93 -23.69 -23.32
C GLU A 565 5.52 -23.51 -24.72
N GLN A 566 5.94 -24.61 -25.34
CA GLN A 566 6.44 -24.62 -26.71
C GLN A 566 5.31 -25.00 -27.70
N ILE A 567 5.07 -24.13 -28.68
CA ILE A 567 4.12 -24.36 -29.76
C ILE A 567 4.84 -24.12 -31.07
N ASP A 568 4.95 -25.16 -31.92
CA ASP A 568 5.61 -25.09 -33.22
C ASP A 568 6.99 -24.41 -33.21
N GLY A 569 7.78 -24.67 -32.14
CA GLY A 569 9.12 -24.13 -31.98
C GLY A 569 9.20 -22.73 -31.35
N CYS A 570 8.07 -22.09 -31.07
CA CYS A 570 7.99 -20.80 -30.40
C CYS A 570 7.59 -20.94 -28.94
N THR A 571 8.12 -20.07 -28.08
CA THR A 571 7.75 -19.96 -26.67
C THR A 571 6.52 -19.09 -26.51
N VAL A 572 5.44 -19.66 -26.01
CA VAL A 572 4.19 -18.95 -25.75
C VAL A 572 3.98 -18.85 -24.24
N HIS A 573 3.86 -17.63 -23.75
CA HIS A 573 3.59 -17.31 -22.36
C HIS A 573 2.10 -17.04 -22.16
N THR A 574 1.43 -17.79 -21.29
CA THR A 574 0.03 -17.58 -20.91
C THR A 574 -0.04 -17.09 -19.48
N TYR A 575 -0.51 -15.85 -19.27
CA TYR A 575 -0.65 -15.22 -17.97
C TYR A 575 -2.11 -15.26 -17.52
N ASN A 576 -2.34 -15.68 -16.26
CA ASN A 576 -3.65 -15.79 -15.59
C ASN A 576 -4.73 -16.42 -16.49
N ASP A 577 -4.45 -17.64 -16.97
CA ASP A 577 -5.36 -18.44 -17.83
C ASP A 577 -5.87 -17.72 -19.10
N GLY A 578 -5.14 -16.71 -19.58
CA GLY A 578 -5.44 -16.01 -20.83
C GLY A 578 -5.78 -14.52 -20.73
N ASP A 579 -5.58 -13.89 -19.55
CA ASP A 579 -5.63 -12.43 -19.45
C ASP A 579 -4.62 -11.78 -20.40
N LEU A 580 -3.45 -12.41 -20.55
CA LEU A 580 -2.44 -12.07 -21.54
C LEU A 580 -1.79 -13.33 -22.10
N ILE A 581 -1.73 -13.45 -23.43
CA ILE A 581 -0.88 -14.44 -24.11
C ILE A 581 0.19 -13.70 -24.92
N ALA A 582 1.46 -14.08 -24.74
CA ALA A 582 2.59 -13.43 -25.36
C ALA A 582 3.49 -14.43 -26.11
N CYS A 583 4.01 -14.01 -27.27
CA CYS A 583 5.05 -14.69 -28.00
C CYS A 583 6.08 -13.66 -28.50
N PHE A 584 7.32 -13.78 -28.03
CA PHE A 584 8.39 -12.83 -28.33
C PHE A 584 9.47 -13.40 -29.25
N ASP A 585 9.30 -14.61 -29.74
CA ASP A 585 10.22 -15.25 -30.67
C ASP A 585 10.27 -14.53 -32.03
N ALA A 586 11.36 -14.71 -32.73
CA ALA A 586 11.50 -14.27 -34.12
C ALA A 586 10.81 -15.28 -35.07
N ASN A 587 10.28 -14.79 -36.20
CA ASN A 587 9.66 -15.62 -37.25
C ASN A 587 8.52 -16.51 -36.72
N VAL A 588 7.55 -15.90 -36.08
CA VAL A 588 6.37 -16.59 -35.50
C VAL A 588 5.52 -17.16 -36.64
N PRO A 589 5.36 -18.49 -36.76
CA PRO A 589 4.56 -19.08 -37.81
C PRO A 589 3.07 -18.84 -37.63
N GLU A 590 2.32 -18.85 -38.76
CA GLU A 590 0.86 -18.64 -38.76
C GLU A 590 0.12 -19.63 -37.85
N SER A 591 0.63 -20.87 -37.71
CA SER A 591 0.07 -21.89 -36.83
C SER A 591 0.03 -21.46 -35.37
N VAL A 592 1.12 -20.82 -34.86
CA VAL A 592 1.20 -20.27 -33.50
C VAL A 592 0.19 -19.14 -33.32
N VAL A 593 0.10 -18.24 -34.30
CA VAL A 593 -0.87 -17.12 -34.28
C VAL A 593 -2.30 -17.66 -34.20
N LYS A 594 -2.63 -18.69 -35.01
CA LYS A 594 -3.94 -19.34 -34.99
C LYS A 594 -4.25 -20.01 -33.67
N GLU A 595 -3.29 -20.74 -33.12
CA GLU A 595 -3.45 -21.41 -31.82
C GLU A 595 -3.71 -20.39 -30.69
N ILE A 596 -2.96 -19.28 -30.65
CA ILE A 596 -3.18 -18.20 -29.69
C ILE A 596 -4.56 -17.56 -29.90
N ALA A 597 -4.95 -17.28 -31.14
CA ALA A 597 -6.26 -16.68 -31.46
C ALA A 597 -7.44 -17.60 -31.09
N GLN A 598 -7.29 -18.93 -31.26
CA GLN A 598 -8.31 -19.94 -30.86
C GLN A 598 -8.54 -19.95 -29.34
N ARG A 599 -7.54 -19.67 -28.54
CA ARG A 599 -7.65 -19.56 -27.07
C ARG A 599 -8.42 -18.31 -26.63
N LYS A 600 -8.70 -17.39 -27.55
CA LYS A 600 -9.46 -16.14 -27.32
C LYS A 600 -8.95 -15.36 -26.11
N PRO A 601 -7.66 -15.01 -26.06
CA PRO A 601 -7.10 -14.29 -24.91
C PRO A 601 -7.76 -12.92 -24.75
N LEU A 602 -7.82 -12.43 -23.51
CA LEU A 602 -8.27 -11.07 -23.27
C LEU A 602 -7.32 -10.05 -23.95
N ARG A 603 -6.01 -10.39 -23.98
CA ARG A 603 -4.98 -9.63 -24.69
C ARG A 603 -3.92 -10.55 -25.28
N ALA A 604 -3.39 -10.19 -26.45
CA ALA A 604 -2.27 -10.89 -27.07
C ALA A 604 -1.17 -9.91 -27.44
N VAL A 605 0.10 -10.29 -27.27
CA VAL A 605 1.26 -9.48 -27.64
C VAL A 605 2.30 -10.31 -28.40
N PHE A 606 2.83 -9.69 -29.45
CA PHE A 606 3.91 -10.24 -30.27
C PHE A 606 5.05 -9.22 -30.36
N ARG A 607 6.24 -9.69 -30.64
CA ARG A 607 7.37 -8.84 -30.96
C ARG A 607 7.30 -8.36 -32.40
N ASP A 608 7.67 -7.09 -32.67
CA ASP A 608 7.65 -6.53 -34.04
C ASP A 608 8.56 -7.31 -35.00
N SER A 609 9.77 -7.64 -34.53
CA SER A 609 10.71 -8.49 -35.27
C SER A 609 10.33 -9.98 -35.32
N GLY A 610 9.19 -10.38 -34.73
CA GLY A 610 8.61 -11.73 -34.86
C GLY A 610 7.97 -12.00 -36.21
N PHE A 611 7.83 -10.99 -37.07
CA PHE A 611 7.24 -11.08 -38.39
C PHE A 611 8.22 -10.55 -39.45
N GLU A 612 8.47 -11.34 -40.52
CA GLU A 612 9.40 -10.95 -41.58
C GLU A 612 8.91 -9.76 -42.42
N SER A 613 7.58 -9.56 -42.48
CA SER A 613 7.00 -8.57 -43.36
C SER A 613 5.73 -7.91 -42.82
N SER A 614 5.42 -6.71 -43.29
CA SER A 614 4.15 -6.02 -42.98
C SER A 614 2.90 -6.81 -43.36
N PRO A 615 2.84 -7.55 -44.50
CA PRO A 615 1.73 -8.44 -44.83
C PRO A 615 1.47 -9.49 -43.77
N GLU A 616 2.48 -10.10 -43.17
CA GLU A 616 2.34 -11.10 -42.10
C GLU A 616 1.70 -10.52 -40.86
N LYS A 617 2.12 -9.29 -40.48
CA LYS A 617 1.49 -8.55 -39.36
C LYS A 617 0.02 -8.26 -39.62
N ILE A 618 -0.34 -7.90 -40.87
CA ILE A 618 -1.75 -7.66 -41.24
C ILE A 618 -2.52 -8.99 -41.18
N ASN A 619 -1.93 -10.08 -41.70
CA ASN A 619 -2.53 -11.40 -41.64
C ASN A 619 -2.78 -11.89 -40.19
N MET A 620 -1.85 -11.62 -39.27
CA MET A 620 -2.03 -11.91 -37.85
C MET A 620 -3.30 -11.24 -37.32
N PHE A 621 -3.51 -9.93 -37.57
CA PHE A 621 -4.73 -9.24 -37.13
C PHE A 621 -6.00 -9.80 -37.75
N GLU A 622 -5.97 -10.20 -39.05
CA GLU A 622 -7.11 -10.83 -39.72
C GLU A 622 -7.43 -12.20 -39.13
N ILE A 623 -6.44 -12.98 -38.73
CA ILE A 623 -6.63 -14.24 -38.01
C ILE A 623 -7.35 -13.98 -36.68
N PHE A 624 -6.91 -13.02 -35.88
CA PHE A 624 -7.60 -12.70 -34.63
C PHE A 624 -9.03 -12.21 -34.84
N LYS A 625 -9.31 -11.40 -35.87
CA LYS A 625 -10.68 -11.00 -36.24
C LYS A 625 -11.57 -12.19 -36.59
N LEU A 626 -10.99 -13.20 -37.27
CA LEU A 626 -11.73 -14.43 -37.64
C LEU A 626 -12.14 -15.23 -36.40
N TYR A 627 -11.26 -15.40 -35.43
CA TYR A 627 -11.53 -16.18 -34.21
C TYR A 627 -12.23 -15.38 -33.11
N MET A 628 -12.18 -14.06 -33.16
CA MET A 628 -12.78 -13.13 -32.20
C MET A 628 -13.69 -12.11 -32.93
N PRO A 629 -14.76 -12.54 -33.59
CA PRO A 629 -15.59 -11.68 -34.45
C PRO A 629 -16.31 -10.57 -33.67
N GLU A 630 -16.58 -10.78 -32.39
CA GLU A 630 -17.19 -9.76 -31.50
C GLU A 630 -16.29 -8.53 -31.33
N ASP A 631 -14.99 -8.69 -31.42
CA ASP A 631 -13.97 -7.65 -31.26
C ASP A 631 -13.38 -7.19 -32.60
N ALA A 632 -13.85 -7.70 -33.75
CA ALA A 632 -13.28 -7.43 -35.06
C ALA A 632 -13.22 -5.93 -35.41
N GLY A 633 -14.12 -5.11 -34.87
CA GLY A 633 -14.14 -3.65 -35.09
C GLY A 633 -12.98 -2.91 -34.44
N ASP A 634 -12.37 -3.43 -33.38
CA ASP A 634 -11.28 -2.80 -32.65
C ASP A 634 -10.28 -3.81 -32.06
N ILE A 635 -9.91 -4.79 -32.87
CA ILE A 635 -8.99 -5.86 -32.46
C ILE A 635 -7.64 -5.34 -31.97
N THR A 636 -7.23 -4.13 -32.39
CA THR A 636 -5.99 -3.49 -31.97
C THR A 636 -5.96 -3.08 -30.50
N LYS A 637 -7.09 -3.06 -29.82
CA LYS A 637 -7.13 -2.92 -28.36
C LYS A 637 -6.71 -4.20 -27.65
N ARG A 638 -6.95 -5.36 -28.26
CA ARG A 638 -6.63 -6.67 -27.68
C ARG A 638 -5.31 -7.25 -28.17
N VAL A 639 -4.95 -7.00 -29.42
CA VAL A 639 -3.72 -7.52 -30.02
C VAL A 639 -2.76 -6.38 -30.31
N ARG A 640 -1.55 -6.49 -29.78
CA ARG A 640 -0.50 -5.50 -29.98
C ARG A 640 0.80 -6.14 -30.44
N VAL A 641 1.64 -5.31 -31.05
CA VAL A 641 3.00 -5.62 -31.43
C VAL A 641 3.93 -4.61 -30.74
N ILE A 642 4.95 -5.08 -30.07
CA ILE A 642 5.93 -4.27 -29.31
C ILE A 642 7.27 -4.20 -30.04
#